data_a1a746956feb1d664f1b9c6e5cbf0e09
#
_entry.id   a1a746956feb1d664f1b9c6e5cbf0e09
#
_cell.length_a   1.000
_cell.length_b   1.000
_cell.length_c   1.000
_cell.angle_alpha   90.00
_cell.angle_beta   90.00
_cell.angle_gamma   90.00
#
_symmetry.space_group_name_H-M   'P 1'
#
loop_
_entity.id
_entity.type
_entity.pdbx_description
1 polymer ?
#
loop_
_entity_poly.entity_id
_entity_poly.type
_entity_poly.pdbx_seq_one_letter_code
_entity_poly.pdbx_strand_id
1 'polypeptide(L)'
;MVMQDQAWNGFAAGEWQRSIDVRSFIQKNWTPYLGDDAFLTGPTRRTKAVWKRCEELLLQELKNGILDVDTHRVSGIDNYAPGYIDKENEVIVGLQTDAPLKRIVNLYGGTRMAKSALEQYGYQLDPEIEAHFTEYRKTHNEGVFDAYPERTRAARHAGLLTGLPDAYGRGRIIGDYRRVALYGVDRLIEWKKQDLEELDGPMGEERIRLREEVSEQIRALGKMKDMASRYGVDLSKPAANAHDAIQALYMAYLAGIKENNGAATSLGRTSTFVDIYLQRDLENGVITEEEAQELVDQFIIKLRLVRHLRTPEYNELFGGDPTWVTESIGGMSIGGKTLVTRTSFRYLHTLTNLGSAPEPNLTVLWSEHLPEGFKRYCAKMSIATDSIQYENDDVMRPVYGDDYAIACCVSAMAVGKQMQFFGARCNIAKCLLYAINGGVDERSGARIVPGIQPITDEVLDYEKVRENYNKVLAYAAELYADTVNIIHYMHDKYAYEASQMALHDTKVERLTAFGIAGLSVAADSLSAIRYARVRPIRNEQGIAVDFVTEGSFPKYGNDDDRADDEAVYVVRTFSQELKKHPLYRGAKHTLSALTITSNVMYGKKTGSTPDGRKLGEPLAPGANPMHGRDVNGALASLNSVAKIPYRDVCQDGVSNTFSIVPEALGKDEAQRESNLVSILDGYFCQGAHHLNVNVLRRETLIDAMEHPEQMFNDTEQKSISIPFTASVFVSRYLQSFFTTYCVISEIVEGKSTVLPIIFFSPSL
;
A
#
# COMPACT_ATOMS: atom_id res chain seq x y z
N MET A 1 29.50 14.19 24.53
CA MET A 1 30.21 14.50 23.27
C MET A 1 31.20 13.39 22.88
N VAL A 2 32.07 12.89 23.74
CA VAL A 2 33.13 11.88 23.41
C VAL A 2 32.60 10.49 23.01
N MET A 3 31.44 10.04 23.49
CA MET A 3 30.92 8.70 23.18
C MET A 3 30.14 8.64 21.83
N GLN A 4 29.71 9.77 21.27
CA GLN A 4 29.07 9.80 19.96
C GLN A 4 30.07 9.67 18.80
N ASP A 5 31.30 10.15 19.00
CA ASP A 5 32.35 10.09 17.98
C ASP A 5 32.80 8.66 17.62
N GLN A 6 32.67 7.69 18.55
CA GLN A 6 33.07 6.30 18.30
C GLN A 6 32.09 5.55 17.38
N ALA A 7 30.78 5.75 17.54
CA ALA A 7 29.77 5.11 16.69
C ALA A 7 29.82 5.60 15.24
N TRP A 8 30.20 6.87 15.04
CA TRP A 8 30.34 7.47 13.69
C TRP A 8 31.75 7.35 13.11
N ASN A 9 32.65 6.68 13.80
CA ASN A 9 33.99 6.46 13.30
C ASN A 9 33.96 5.64 12.00
N GLY A 10 34.73 6.07 11.01
CA GLY A 10 34.75 5.50 9.67
C GLY A 10 33.75 6.08 8.70
N PHE A 11 32.87 7.00 9.13
CA PHE A 11 31.95 7.70 8.24
C PHE A 11 32.43 9.11 7.89
N ALA A 12 32.16 9.55 6.66
CA ALA A 12 32.46 10.89 6.22
C ALA A 12 31.62 11.91 6.97
N ALA A 13 32.26 12.90 7.55
CA ALA A 13 31.60 13.98 8.32
C ALA A 13 30.73 14.87 7.44
N GLY A 14 29.70 15.48 8.04
CA GLY A 14 28.80 16.40 7.33
C GLY A 14 27.83 17.09 8.26
N GLU A 15 26.90 17.88 7.67
CA GLU A 15 25.85 18.57 8.42
C GLU A 15 24.93 17.61 9.18
N TRP A 16 24.81 16.37 8.73
CA TRP A 16 24.07 15.30 9.39
C TRP A 16 24.53 15.05 10.85
N GLN A 17 25.74 15.43 11.20
CA GLN A 17 26.25 15.34 12.58
C GLN A 17 25.71 16.47 13.49
N ARG A 18 25.26 17.57 12.91
CA ARG A 18 24.79 18.77 13.64
C ARG A 18 23.28 18.92 13.67
N SER A 19 22.60 18.38 12.66
CA SER A 19 21.16 18.43 12.48
C SER A 19 20.63 17.08 12.00
N ILE A 20 19.33 16.84 12.12
CA ILE A 20 18.70 15.62 11.57
C ILE A 20 18.69 15.72 10.03
N ASP A 21 19.59 15.00 9.37
CA ASP A 21 19.69 14.92 7.91
C ASP A 21 20.24 13.56 7.46
N VAL A 22 19.34 12.56 7.47
CA VAL A 22 19.69 11.20 7.03
C VAL A 22 20.09 11.17 5.55
N ARG A 23 19.43 12.00 4.73
CA ARG A 23 19.79 12.13 3.31
C ARG A 23 21.25 12.58 3.12
N SER A 24 21.69 13.59 3.86
CA SER A 24 23.10 14.05 3.82
C SER A 24 24.07 12.95 4.26
N PHE A 25 23.74 12.17 5.29
CA PHE A 25 24.52 11.00 5.70
C PHE A 25 24.66 9.98 4.55
N ILE A 26 23.55 9.63 3.90
CA ILE A 26 23.56 8.71 2.75
C ILE A 26 24.42 9.28 1.63
N GLN A 27 24.18 10.51 1.21
CA GLN A 27 24.89 11.17 0.11
C GLN A 27 26.42 11.27 0.32
N LYS A 28 26.87 11.24 1.57
CA LYS A 28 28.29 11.30 1.93
C LYS A 28 28.96 9.93 2.04
N ASN A 29 28.20 8.86 2.29
CA ASN A 29 28.76 7.59 2.74
C ASN A 29 28.36 6.38 1.89
N TRP A 30 27.31 6.46 1.03
CA TRP A 30 26.92 5.29 0.23
C TRP A 30 27.91 4.99 -0.91
N THR A 31 28.04 3.73 -1.24
CA THR A 31 28.84 3.27 -2.38
C THR A 31 27.92 2.65 -3.42
N PRO A 32 27.77 3.28 -4.61
CA PRO A 32 27.00 2.69 -5.71
C PRO A 32 27.58 1.33 -6.12
N TYR A 33 26.72 0.36 -6.37
CA TYR A 33 27.12 -0.95 -6.86
C TYR A 33 26.67 -1.15 -8.30
N LEU A 34 27.63 -1.42 -9.18
CA LEU A 34 27.41 -1.57 -10.63
C LEU A 34 27.60 -3.03 -11.12
N GLY A 35 27.88 -3.96 -10.19
CA GLY A 35 28.08 -5.36 -10.49
C GLY A 35 26.79 -6.18 -10.57
N ASP A 36 26.92 -7.47 -10.40
CA ASP A 36 25.86 -8.47 -10.49
C ASP A 36 25.57 -9.17 -9.15
N ASP A 37 24.81 -10.27 -9.20
CA ASP A 37 24.36 -11.05 -8.05
C ASP A 37 25.34 -12.12 -7.55
N ALA A 38 26.58 -12.19 -8.08
CA ALA A 38 27.54 -13.27 -7.79
C ALA A 38 28.02 -13.34 -6.33
N PHE A 39 27.93 -12.24 -5.56
CA PHE A 39 28.35 -12.20 -4.15
C PHE A 39 27.28 -12.71 -3.18
N LEU A 40 26.04 -12.91 -3.64
CA LEU A 40 24.92 -13.30 -2.78
C LEU A 40 25.11 -14.71 -2.22
N THR A 41 24.68 -14.89 -0.98
CA THR A 41 24.82 -16.15 -0.25
C THR A 41 23.47 -16.74 0.12
N GLY A 42 23.43 -18.06 0.29
CA GLY A 42 22.24 -18.75 0.79
C GLY A 42 21.97 -18.46 2.28
N PRO A 43 20.81 -18.87 2.78
CA PRO A 43 20.43 -18.64 4.19
C PRO A 43 21.30 -19.46 5.13
N THR A 44 21.74 -18.85 6.23
CA THR A 44 22.54 -19.53 7.28
C THR A 44 21.70 -20.61 8.00
N ARG A 45 22.38 -21.43 8.81
CA ARG A 45 21.69 -22.43 9.64
C ARG A 45 20.70 -21.77 10.61
N ARG A 46 21.06 -20.63 11.21
CA ARG A 46 20.19 -19.89 12.13
C ARG A 46 18.95 -19.36 11.39
N THR A 47 19.14 -18.72 10.26
CA THR A 47 18.03 -18.23 9.42
C THR A 47 17.08 -19.37 9.05
N LYS A 48 17.60 -20.51 8.60
CA LYS A 48 16.77 -21.70 8.28
C LYS A 48 15.94 -22.20 9.47
N ALA A 49 16.55 -22.22 10.69
CA ALA A 49 15.86 -22.65 11.89
C ALA A 49 14.71 -21.69 12.25
N VAL A 50 14.98 -20.39 12.28
CA VAL A 50 13.97 -19.37 12.58
C VAL A 50 12.83 -19.39 11.52
N TRP A 51 13.18 -19.46 10.24
CA TRP A 51 12.18 -19.46 9.16
C TRP A 51 11.30 -20.71 9.19
N LYS A 52 11.91 -21.90 9.38
CA LYS A 52 11.15 -23.13 9.55
C LYS A 52 10.13 -23.03 10.69
N ARG A 53 10.53 -22.45 11.83
CA ARG A 53 9.60 -22.24 12.94
C ARG A 53 8.46 -21.28 12.55
N CYS A 54 8.74 -20.24 11.78
CA CYS A 54 7.71 -19.34 11.25
C CYS A 54 6.74 -20.07 10.34
N GLU A 55 7.23 -20.87 9.39
CA GLU A 55 6.41 -21.65 8.48
C GLU A 55 5.46 -22.58 9.24
N GLU A 56 5.97 -23.29 10.25
CA GLU A 56 5.15 -24.16 11.11
C GLU A 56 4.00 -23.40 11.78
N LEU A 57 4.28 -22.21 12.32
CA LEU A 57 3.28 -21.35 12.99
C LEU A 57 2.25 -20.80 11.98
N LEU A 58 2.71 -20.37 10.82
CA LEU A 58 1.85 -19.84 9.76
C LEU A 58 0.92 -20.94 9.19
N LEU A 59 1.43 -22.17 9.02
CA LEU A 59 0.62 -23.31 8.63
C LEU A 59 -0.42 -23.70 9.70
N GLN A 60 -0.06 -23.61 10.98
CA GLN A 60 -1.02 -23.82 12.07
C GLN A 60 -2.11 -22.75 12.05
N GLU A 61 -1.76 -21.48 11.87
CA GLU A 61 -2.73 -20.38 11.76
C GLU A 61 -3.67 -20.57 10.55
N LEU A 62 -3.11 -20.96 9.40
CA LEU A 62 -3.89 -21.24 8.21
C LEU A 62 -4.92 -22.36 8.42
N LYS A 63 -4.50 -23.45 9.10
CA LYS A 63 -5.34 -24.62 9.32
C LYS A 63 -6.39 -24.42 10.42
N ASN A 64 -6.04 -23.70 11.49
CA ASN A 64 -6.82 -23.64 12.72
C ASN A 64 -7.44 -22.26 12.98
N GLY A 65 -7.15 -21.25 12.17
CA GLY A 65 -7.46 -19.85 12.46
C GLY A 65 -6.44 -19.20 13.39
N ILE A 66 -6.75 -17.98 13.90
CA ILE A 66 -5.88 -17.24 14.80
C ILE A 66 -5.43 -18.09 15.99
N LEU A 67 -4.13 -18.14 16.24
CA LEU A 67 -3.55 -19.03 17.25
C LEU A 67 -3.83 -18.55 18.68
N ASP A 68 -3.75 -17.24 18.93
CA ASP A 68 -3.98 -16.64 20.25
C ASP A 68 -4.32 -15.16 20.15
N VAL A 69 -5.11 -14.66 21.10
CA VAL A 69 -5.48 -13.24 21.23
C VAL A 69 -5.42 -12.82 22.69
N ASP A 70 -4.69 -11.74 22.99
CA ASP A 70 -4.78 -11.10 24.31
C ASP A 70 -6.00 -10.14 24.32
N THR A 71 -7.01 -10.50 25.08
CA THR A 71 -8.25 -9.71 25.24
C THR A 71 -8.21 -8.78 26.45
N HIS A 72 -7.19 -8.90 27.32
CA HIS A 72 -7.08 -8.18 28.59
C HIS A 72 -6.14 -6.97 28.53
N ARG A 73 -5.48 -6.74 27.40
CA ARG A 73 -4.57 -5.61 27.21
C ARG A 73 -4.84 -4.91 25.88
N VAL A 74 -4.73 -3.61 25.91
CA VAL A 74 -4.75 -2.79 24.70
C VAL A 74 -3.32 -2.67 24.15
N SER A 75 -3.19 -2.65 22.84
CA SER A 75 -1.90 -2.45 22.17
C SER A 75 -1.23 -1.15 22.60
N GLY A 76 0.09 -1.22 22.78
CA GLY A 76 0.92 -0.07 23.17
C GLY A 76 2.39 -0.44 23.07
N ILE A 77 3.26 0.56 22.96
CA ILE A 77 4.69 0.36 22.65
C ILE A 77 5.36 -0.57 23.68
N ASP A 78 5.10 -0.38 24.96
CA ASP A 78 5.79 -1.01 26.08
C ASP A 78 4.94 -2.04 26.87
N ASN A 79 3.83 -2.52 26.30
CA ASN A 79 2.83 -3.32 27.03
C ASN A 79 3.20 -4.79 27.29
N TYR A 80 4.20 -5.34 26.61
CA TYR A 80 4.56 -6.75 26.70
C TYR A 80 5.98 -6.99 27.18
N ALA A 81 6.17 -8.15 27.82
CA ALA A 81 7.48 -8.73 28.02
C ALA A 81 8.08 -9.14 26.64
N PRO A 82 9.41 -9.30 26.55
CA PRO A 82 10.05 -9.77 25.32
C PRO A 82 9.53 -11.12 24.85
N GLY A 83 9.07 -11.18 23.57
CA GLY A 83 8.71 -12.40 22.88
C GLY A 83 9.75 -12.77 21.82
N TYR A 84 9.85 -14.05 21.51
CA TYR A 84 10.80 -14.60 20.54
C TYR A 84 10.11 -15.65 19.65
N ILE A 85 10.60 -15.81 18.43
CA ILE A 85 10.25 -16.93 17.55
C ILE A 85 11.08 -18.15 17.96
N ASP A 86 12.39 -17.96 18.02
CA ASP A 86 13.40 -18.93 18.44
C ASP A 86 14.56 -18.16 19.07
N LYS A 87 14.56 -18.04 20.40
CA LYS A 87 15.50 -17.21 21.14
C LYS A 87 16.97 -17.55 20.92
N GLU A 88 17.27 -18.81 20.58
CA GLU A 88 18.66 -19.27 20.40
C GLU A 88 19.21 -18.92 18.99
N ASN A 89 18.33 -18.82 18.00
CA ASN A 89 18.71 -18.63 16.60
C ASN A 89 18.40 -17.23 16.05
N GLU A 90 17.62 -16.42 16.75
CA GLU A 90 17.34 -15.05 16.34
C GLU A 90 18.56 -14.14 16.52
N VAL A 91 18.94 -13.44 15.45
CA VAL A 91 19.93 -12.34 15.50
C VAL A 91 19.25 -10.98 15.51
N ILE A 92 18.05 -10.85 14.94
CA ILE A 92 17.19 -9.67 15.06
C ILE A 92 16.03 -10.03 15.98
N VAL A 93 15.87 -9.33 17.10
CA VAL A 93 14.88 -9.63 18.14
C VAL A 93 13.74 -8.61 18.16
N GLY A 94 12.60 -9.02 18.68
CA GLY A 94 11.41 -8.17 18.87
C GLY A 94 10.16 -8.79 18.26
N LEU A 95 9.05 -8.74 18.99
CA LEU A 95 7.71 -9.13 18.55
C LEU A 95 6.66 -8.10 19.00
N GLN A 96 5.51 -8.08 18.35
CA GLN A 96 4.37 -7.22 18.73
C GLN A 96 3.87 -7.55 20.15
N THR A 97 3.92 -8.83 20.54
CA THR A 97 3.50 -9.36 21.82
C THR A 97 4.60 -10.25 22.42
N ASP A 98 4.28 -10.98 23.45
CA ASP A 98 5.16 -11.96 24.10
C ASP A 98 5.25 -13.32 23.37
N ALA A 99 4.47 -13.51 22.32
CA ALA A 99 4.48 -14.72 21.50
C ALA A 99 4.28 -14.40 20.00
N PRO A 100 4.87 -15.20 19.10
CA PRO A 100 4.69 -15.02 17.65
C PRO A 100 3.23 -15.25 17.26
N LEU A 101 2.74 -14.42 16.29
CA LEU A 101 1.38 -14.43 15.74
C LEU A 101 0.24 -14.21 16.75
N LYS A 102 0.53 -13.97 18.02
CA LYS A 102 -0.49 -13.61 19.01
C LYS A 102 -1.05 -12.23 18.71
N ARG A 103 -2.36 -12.14 18.53
CA ARG A 103 -3.09 -10.88 18.29
C ARG A 103 -3.26 -10.08 19.58
N ILE A 104 -3.47 -8.80 19.43
CA ILE A 104 -3.74 -7.87 20.53
C ILE A 104 -4.91 -6.96 20.16
N VAL A 105 -5.72 -6.60 21.15
CA VAL A 105 -6.78 -5.60 20.99
C VAL A 105 -6.15 -4.23 20.72
N ASN A 106 -6.47 -3.66 19.57
CA ASN A 106 -6.11 -2.30 19.22
C ASN A 106 -7.37 -1.50 18.92
N LEU A 107 -7.60 -0.43 19.67
CA LEU A 107 -8.84 0.36 19.64
C LEU A 107 -8.77 1.58 18.71
N TYR A 108 -7.77 1.69 17.86
CA TYR A 108 -7.71 2.72 16.82
C TYR A 108 -8.89 2.62 15.84
N GLY A 109 -9.42 1.42 15.60
CA GLY A 109 -10.62 1.19 14.81
C GLY A 109 -11.95 1.36 15.53
N GLY A 110 -11.91 1.52 16.87
CA GLY A 110 -13.12 1.62 17.71
C GLY A 110 -13.48 0.33 18.43
N THR A 111 -14.20 0.48 19.53
CA THR A 111 -14.63 -0.62 20.41
C THR A 111 -15.52 -1.61 19.66
N ARG A 112 -16.47 -1.11 18.86
CA ARG A 112 -17.35 -1.95 18.05
C ARG A 112 -16.59 -2.85 17.07
N MET A 113 -15.55 -2.29 16.42
CA MET A 113 -14.75 -3.05 15.45
C MET A 113 -13.91 -4.12 16.15
N ALA A 114 -13.32 -3.80 17.31
CA ALA A 114 -12.59 -4.79 18.11
C ALA A 114 -13.51 -5.94 18.58
N LYS A 115 -14.72 -5.64 19.05
CA LYS A 115 -15.72 -6.67 19.41
C LYS A 115 -16.07 -7.57 18.23
N SER A 116 -16.43 -6.98 17.09
CA SER A 116 -16.76 -7.76 15.89
C SER A 116 -15.61 -8.67 15.44
N ALA A 117 -14.36 -8.17 15.51
CA ALA A 117 -13.20 -8.99 15.16
C ALA A 117 -12.97 -10.13 16.17
N LEU A 118 -13.14 -9.88 17.46
CA LEU A 118 -13.02 -10.91 18.51
C LEU A 118 -14.09 -11.97 18.40
N GLU A 119 -15.34 -11.58 18.23
CA GLU A 119 -16.50 -12.49 18.11
C GLU A 119 -16.34 -13.47 16.94
N GLN A 120 -15.79 -13.03 15.83
CA GLN A 120 -15.49 -13.89 14.67
C GLN A 120 -14.57 -15.07 15.02
N TYR A 121 -13.65 -14.87 15.96
CA TYR A 121 -12.67 -15.87 16.38
C TYR A 121 -13.03 -16.55 17.71
N GLY A 122 -14.25 -16.32 18.23
CA GLY A 122 -14.72 -16.95 19.47
C GLY A 122 -14.21 -16.30 20.76
N TYR A 123 -13.69 -15.09 20.70
CA TYR A 123 -13.22 -14.31 21.85
C TYR A 123 -14.19 -13.20 22.22
N GLN A 124 -14.01 -12.65 23.40
CA GLN A 124 -14.79 -11.49 23.90
C GLN A 124 -13.87 -10.39 24.37
N LEU A 125 -14.25 -9.14 24.13
CA LEU A 125 -13.55 -7.99 24.67
C LEU A 125 -13.71 -7.93 26.17
N ASP A 126 -12.61 -7.66 26.88
CA ASP A 126 -12.64 -7.45 28.34
C ASP A 126 -13.60 -6.30 28.70
N PRO A 127 -14.58 -6.53 29.62
CA PRO A 127 -15.53 -5.50 30.02
C PRO A 127 -14.89 -4.23 30.62
N GLU A 128 -13.75 -4.33 31.28
CA GLU A 128 -13.03 -3.15 31.80
C GLU A 128 -12.46 -2.30 30.68
N ILE A 129 -11.89 -2.93 29.65
CA ILE A 129 -11.42 -2.24 28.44
C ILE A 129 -12.60 -1.57 27.74
N GLU A 130 -13.72 -2.29 27.57
CA GLU A 130 -14.91 -1.74 26.94
C GLU A 130 -15.42 -0.50 27.70
N ALA A 131 -15.60 -0.60 29.02
CA ALA A 131 -16.04 0.51 29.87
C ALA A 131 -15.08 1.70 29.78
N HIS A 132 -13.78 1.44 29.79
CA HIS A 132 -12.79 2.50 29.70
C HIS A 132 -12.91 3.34 28.43
N PHE A 133 -13.18 2.71 27.30
CA PHE A 133 -13.29 3.37 25.99
C PHE A 133 -14.71 3.77 25.58
N THR A 134 -15.71 3.42 26.33
CA THR A 134 -17.10 3.86 26.10
C THR A 134 -17.57 4.89 27.12
N GLU A 135 -17.12 4.81 28.37
CA GLU A 135 -17.55 5.71 29.45
C GLU A 135 -16.53 6.83 29.74
N TYR A 136 -15.23 6.53 29.74
CA TYR A 136 -14.18 7.48 30.16
C TYR A 136 -13.40 8.09 29.01
N ARG A 137 -13.34 7.41 27.87
CA ARG A 137 -12.65 7.85 26.65
C ARG A 137 -13.56 7.64 25.45
N LYS A 138 -13.15 8.21 24.34
CA LYS A 138 -13.76 8.00 23.02
C LYS A 138 -12.69 7.50 22.07
N THR A 139 -13.01 6.57 21.20
CA THR A 139 -12.15 6.21 20.09
C THR A 139 -12.35 7.16 18.91
N HIS A 140 -11.43 7.15 17.94
CA HIS A 140 -11.62 7.99 16.76
C HIS A 140 -12.83 7.55 15.94
N ASN A 141 -13.15 6.25 15.89
CA ASN A 141 -14.32 5.72 15.18
C ASN A 141 -15.62 6.33 15.72
N GLU A 142 -15.82 6.34 17.04
CA GLU A 142 -17.00 6.97 17.65
C GLU A 142 -17.03 8.47 17.37
N GLY A 143 -15.88 9.15 17.50
CA GLY A 143 -15.78 10.58 17.18
C GLY A 143 -16.15 10.90 15.74
N VAL A 144 -15.70 10.09 14.79
CA VAL A 144 -16.02 10.23 13.36
C VAL A 144 -17.52 10.05 13.13
N PHE A 145 -18.12 8.98 13.69
CA PHE A 145 -19.54 8.69 13.50
C PHE A 145 -20.43 9.69 14.21
N ASP A 146 -20.00 10.29 15.32
CA ASP A 146 -20.73 11.41 15.95
C ASP A 146 -20.74 12.66 15.06
N ALA A 147 -19.68 12.90 14.33
CA ALA A 147 -19.52 14.10 13.51
C ALA A 147 -20.02 13.96 12.06
N TYR A 148 -20.24 12.76 11.56
CA TYR A 148 -20.69 12.55 10.18
C TYR A 148 -22.07 13.14 9.93
N PRO A 149 -22.21 14.07 8.96
CA PRO A 149 -23.52 14.51 8.49
C PRO A 149 -24.25 13.37 7.77
N GLU A 150 -25.58 13.46 7.69
CA GLU A 150 -26.40 12.44 7.05
C GLU A 150 -26.01 12.17 5.60
N ARG A 151 -25.63 13.20 4.83
CA ARG A 151 -25.14 13.05 3.44
C ARG A 151 -23.90 12.14 3.33
N THR A 152 -22.99 12.20 4.31
CA THR A 152 -21.82 11.32 4.36
C THR A 152 -22.21 9.88 4.69
N ARG A 153 -23.13 9.68 5.63
CA ARG A 153 -23.66 8.35 5.98
C ARG A 153 -24.36 7.70 4.80
N ALA A 154 -25.20 8.46 4.08
CA ALA A 154 -25.89 8.01 2.87
C ALA A 154 -24.91 7.61 1.76
N ALA A 155 -23.91 8.45 1.49
CA ALA A 155 -22.88 8.16 0.48
C ALA A 155 -22.03 6.92 0.81
N ARG A 156 -21.67 6.75 2.09
CA ARG A 156 -20.95 5.58 2.58
C ARG A 156 -21.78 4.31 2.43
N HIS A 157 -23.07 4.36 2.82
CA HIS A 157 -23.99 3.23 2.69
C HIS A 157 -24.20 2.83 1.23
N ALA A 158 -24.42 3.79 0.34
CA ALA A 158 -24.59 3.57 -1.10
C ALA A 158 -23.30 3.08 -1.79
N GLY A 159 -22.15 3.17 -1.14
CA GLY A 159 -20.85 2.77 -1.72
C GLY A 159 -20.27 3.78 -2.71
N LEU A 160 -20.68 5.05 -2.62
CA LEU A 160 -20.04 6.16 -3.32
C LEU A 160 -18.64 6.43 -2.73
N LEU A 161 -18.53 6.45 -1.39
CA LEU A 161 -17.27 6.50 -0.65
C LEU A 161 -17.08 5.18 0.08
N THR A 162 -15.94 4.51 -0.13
CA THR A 162 -15.69 3.16 0.42
C THR A 162 -14.24 3.02 0.89
N GLY A 163 -14.03 2.18 1.93
CA GLY A 163 -12.72 1.89 2.49
C GLY A 163 -12.13 3.05 3.29
N LEU A 164 -12.98 3.95 3.78
CA LEU A 164 -12.59 5.10 4.58
C LEU A 164 -11.88 4.67 5.88
N PRO A 165 -10.81 5.37 6.33
CA PRO A 165 -10.12 5.06 7.58
C PRO A 165 -10.90 5.58 8.80
N ASP A 166 -12.21 5.37 8.80
CA ASP A 166 -13.12 5.67 9.91
C ASP A 166 -13.27 4.51 10.88
N ALA A 167 -12.86 3.31 10.50
CA ALA A 167 -12.99 2.09 11.26
C ALA A 167 -11.64 1.35 11.51
N TYR A 168 -10.53 1.99 11.21
CA TYR A 168 -9.16 1.48 11.46
C TYR A 168 -8.18 2.66 11.55
N GLY A 169 -6.92 2.40 11.91
CA GLY A 169 -5.89 3.43 12.02
C GLY A 169 -5.60 4.13 10.69
N ARG A 170 -5.08 5.34 10.73
CA ARG A 170 -4.87 6.21 9.56
C ARG A 170 -4.00 5.58 8.49
N GLY A 171 -2.91 4.93 8.88
CA GLY A 171 -1.90 4.40 7.95
C GLY A 171 -1.18 5.50 7.15
N ARG A 172 -0.38 5.08 6.19
CA ARG A 172 0.35 5.96 5.24
C ARG A 172 1.24 7.02 5.90
N ILE A 173 1.85 6.64 7.02
CA ILE A 173 2.91 7.38 7.69
C ILE A 173 4.16 6.51 7.61
N ILE A 174 5.22 7.04 7.00
CA ILE A 174 6.54 6.40 6.98
C ILE A 174 7.42 7.14 7.98
N GLY A 175 7.56 6.60 9.18
CA GLY A 175 8.54 7.11 10.13
C GLY A 175 9.95 6.99 9.55
N ASP A 176 10.79 8.01 9.72
CA ASP A 176 12.19 7.85 9.34
C ASP A 176 12.93 7.02 10.41
N TYR A 177 12.70 5.70 10.38
CA TYR A 177 13.25 4.74 11.33
C TYR A 177 14.78 4.73 11.34
N ARG A 178 15.43 5.20 10.27
CA ARG A 178 16.88 5.36 10.13
C ARG A 178 17.42 6.38 11.12
N ARG A 179 16.62 7.36 11.56
CA ARG A 179 17.00 8.36 12.56
C ARG A 179 17.39 7.71 13.89
N VAL A 180 16.68 6.64 14.29
CA VAL A 180 16.99 5.95 15.54
C VAL A 180 18.35 5.26 15.48
N ALA A 181 18.65 4.60 14.36
CA ALA A 181 19.96 3.99 14.14
C ALA A 181 21.10 5.01 14.05
N LEU A 182 20.89 6.12 13.33
CA LEU A 182 21.95 7.11 13.08
C LEU A 182 22.25 8.00 14.30
N TYR A 183 21.23 8.38 15.08
CA TYR A 183 21.37 9.40 16.11
C TYR A 183 21.17 8.87 17.55
N GLY A 184 20.43 7.78 17.70
CA GLY A 184 19.96 7.30 19.00
C GLY A 184 18.79 8.13 19.54
N VAL A 185 17.99 7.49 20.39
CA VAL A 185 16.75 8.08 20.93
C VAL A 185 17.02 9.28 21.83
N ASP A 186 18.10 9.27 22.64
CA ASP A 186 18.35 10.37 23.57
C ASP A 186 18.62 11.70 22.83
N ARG A 187 19.33 11.64 21.70
CA ARG A 187 19.57 12.83 20.87
C ARG A 187 18.29 13.27 20.14
N LEU A 188 17.44 12.34 19.69
CA LEU A 188 16.15 12.68 19.10
C LEU A 188 15.24 13.37 20.11
N ILE A 189 15.21 12.93 21.35
CA ILE A 189 14.48 13.58 22.46
C ILE A 189 15.02 14.99 22.71
N GLU A 190 16.34 15.17 22.72
CA GLU A 190 16.97 16.49 22.90
C GLU A 190 16.52 17.46 21.81
N TRP A 191 16.58 17.07 20.55
CA TRP A 191 16.11 17.92 19.45
C TRP A 191 14.61 18.23 19.54
N LYS A 192 13.77 17.26 19.88
CA LYS A 192 12.32 17.50 20.07
C LYS A 192 12.06 18.48 21.24
N LYS A 193 12.89 18.49 22.27
CA LYS A 193 12.80 19.50 23.34
C LYS A 193 13.19 20.90 22.84
N GLN A 194 14.21 21.00 22.00
CA GLN A 194 14.59 22.26 21.34
C GLN A 194 13.45 22.77 20.42
N ASP A 195 12.86 21.90 19.60
CA ASP A 195 11.68 22.24 18.79
C ASP A 195 10.54 22.77 19.68
N LEU A 196 10.30 22.16 20.85
CA LEU A 196 9.26 22.58 21.78
C LEU A 196 9.54 23.99 22.36
N GLU A 197 10.80 24.34 22.62
CA GLU A 197 11.23 25.67 23.04
C GLU A 197 11.00 26.71 21.92
N GLU A 198 11.30 26.35 20.65
CA GLU A 198 11.08 27.21 19.49
C GLU A 198 9.60 27.47 19.18
N LEU A 199 8.70 26.61 19.66
CA LEU A 199 7.25 26.78 19.53
C LEU A 199 6.66 27.76 20.55
N ASP A 200 7.46 28.64 21.16
CA ASP A 200 6.98 29.73 22.03
C ASP A 200 6.30 30.85 21.23
N GLY A 201 5.49 31.67 21.90
CA GLY A 201 4.75 32.80 21.31
C GLY A 201 3.23 32.67 21.51
N PRO A 202 2.40 33.43 20.78
CA PRO A 202 0.93 33.42 20.97
C PRO A 202 0.32 32.03 20.79
N MET A 203 -0.43 31.56 21.79
CA MET A 203 -1.00 30.23 21.88
C MET A 203 -2.37 30.14 21.18
N GLY A 204 -2.37 30.10 19.84
CA GLY A 204 -3.53 29.72 19.07
C GLY A 204 -3.70 28.19 19.01
N GLU A 205 -4.86 27.70 18.56
CA GLU A 205 -5.23 26.29 18.52
C GLU A 205 -4.16 25.40 17.87
N GLU A 206 -3.67 25.79 16.70
CA GLU A 206 -2.66 25.01 15.95
C GLU A 206 -1.35 24.89 16.72
N ARG A 207 -0.88 25.98 17.37
CA ARG A 207 0.36 25.92 18.17
C ARG A 207 0.19 25.09 19.43
N ILE A 208 -0.94 25.21 20.12
CA ILE A 208 -1.26 24.41 21.30
C ILE A 208 -1.25 22.91 20.92
N ARG A 209 -1.91 22.58 19.82
CA ARG A 209 -1.96 21.20 19.34
C ARG A 209 -0.55 20.68 18.96
N LEU A 210 0.24 21.46 18.25
CA LEU A 210 1.60 21.06 17.86
C LEU A 210 2.51 20.87 19.08
N ARG A 211 2.41 21.69 20.11
CA ARG A 211 3.17 21.54 21.36
C ARG A 211 2.77 20.26 22.10
N GLU A 212 1.48 19.95 22.15
CA GLU A 212 0.94 18.70 22.71
C GLU A 212 1.51 17.50 21.94
N GLU A 213 1.45 17.51 20.59
CA GLU A 213 2.00 16.47 19.73
C GLU A 213 3.49 16.23 19.97
N VAL A 214 4.31 17.29 20.03
CA VAL A 214 5.75 17.16 20.33
C VAL A 214 5.99 16.54 21.71
N SER A 215 5.18 16.90 22.69
CA SER A 215 5.27 16.30 24.03
C SER A 215 4.91 14.82 24.03
N GLU A 216 3.92 14.40 23.23
CA GLU A 216 3.56 12.98 23.03
C GLU A 216 4.66 12.24 22.27
N GLN A 217 5.27 12.86 21.26
CA GLN A 217 6.42 12.30 20.52
C GLN A 217 7.61 12.03 21.46
N ILE A 218 7.92 12.94 22.35
CA ILE A 218 8.99 12.76 23.37
C ILE A 218 8.67 11.57 24.27
N ARG A 219 7.42 11.43 24.74
CA ARG A 219 6.99 10.27 25.54
C ARG A 219 7.10 8.95 24.77
N ALA A 220 6.68 8.95 23.48
CA ALA A 220 6.75 7.78 22.61
C ALA A 220 8.20 7.33 22.37
N LEU A 221 9.13 8.25 22.16
CA LEU A 221 10.57 7.96 22.06
C LEU A 221 11.11 7.33 23.35
N GLY A 222 10.69 7.82 24.53
CA GLY A 222 11.03 7.20 25.80
C GLY A 222 10.54 5.76 25.92
N LYS A 223 9.28 5.52 25.60
CA LYS A 223 8.69 4.16 25.57
C LYS A 223 9.37 3.23 24.57
N MET A 224 9.77 3.75 23.40
CA MET A 224 10.54 2.98 22.41
C MET A 224 11.87 2.51 22.99
N LYS A 225 12.59 3.37 23.71
CA LYS A 225 13.83 3.02 24.42
C LYS A 225 13.59 1.98 25.50
N ASP A 226 12.53 2.13 26.30
CA ASP A 226 12.18 1.17 27.37
C ASP A 226 11.79 -0.19 26.79
N MET A 227 11.03 -0.24 25.69
CA MET A 227 10.72 -1.47 24.98
C MET A 227 11.99 -2.19 24.51
N ALA A 228 12.89 -1.49 23.83
CA ALA A 228 14.13 -2.08 23.32
C ALA A 228 15.05 -2.57 24.45
N SER A 229 15.15 -1.83 25.56
CA SER A 229 15.97 -2.21 26.70
C SER A 229 15.58 -3.55 27.32
N ARG A 230 14.29 -3.92 27.27
CA ARG A 230 13.79 -5.23 27.73
C ARG A 230 14.33 -6.39 26.90
N TYR A 231 14.65 -6.14 25.63
CA TYR A 231 15.32 -7.10 24.73
C TYR A 231 16.86 -7.05 24.86
N GLY A 232 17.40 -6.19 25.71
CA GLY A 232 18.86 -5.98 25.86
C GLY A 232 19.42 -5.05 24.76
N VAL A 233 18.58 -4.34 24.01
CA VAL A 233 18.98 -3.42 22.95
C VAL A 233 19.06 -1.99 23.50
N ASP A 234 20.23 -1.35 23.37
CA ASP A 234 20.44 0.04 23.78
C ASP A 234 20.19 1.00 22.60
N LEU A 235 19.03 1.63 22.59
CA LEU A 235 18.67 2.67 21.60
C LEU A 235 19.05 4.08 22.05
N SER A 236 19.68 4.27 23.21
CA SER A 236 20.03 5.61 23.71
C SER A 236 21.06 6.33 22.83
N LYS A 237 21.88 5.57 22.10
CA LYS A 237 23.04 6.01 21.34
C LYS A 237 22.92 5.63 19.85
N PRO A 238 23.73 6.27 18.98
CA PRO A 238 23.90 5.82 17.59
C PRO A 238 24.36 4.37 17.51
N ALA A 239 23.91 3.66 16.49
CA ALA A 239 24.34 2.29 16.18
C ALA A 239 25.85 2.21 15.96
N ALA A 240 26.51 1.25 16.59
CA ALA A 240 27.96 1.06 16.47
C ALA A 240 28.37 0.18 15.27
N ASN A 241 27.49 -0.69 14.78
CA ASN A 241 27.75 -1.65 13.72
C ASN A 241 26.47 -1.96 12.93
N ALA A 242 26.54 -2.81 11.91
CA ALA A 242 25.43 -3.16 11.04
C ALA A 242 24.28 -3.87 11.79
N HIS A 243 24.61 -4.77 12.72
CA HIS A 243 23.60 -5.44 13.55
C HIS A 243 22.81 -4.42 14.36
N ASP A 244 23.49 -3.52 15.06
CA ASP A 244 22.84 -2.50 15.88
C ASP A 244 21.99 -1.56 15.04
N ALA A 245 22.44 -1.22 13.82
CA ALA A 245 21.70 -0.35 12.91
C ALA A 245 20.38 -0.99 12.43
N ILE A 246 20.42 -2.24 12.00
CA ILE A 246 19.23 -2.98 11.58
C ILE A 246 18.30 -3.23 12.76
N GLN A 247 18.84 -3.61 13.91
CA GLN A 247 18.06 -3.83 15.12
C GLN A 247 17.38 -2.55 15.61
N ALA A 248 18.06 -1.40 15.59
CA ALA A 248 17.50 -0.12 15.98
C ALA A 248 16.38 0.33 15.01
N LEU A 249 16.61 0.16 13.70
CA LEU A 249 15.62 0.43 12.67
C LEU A 249 14.35 -0.44 12.87
N TYR A 250 14.54 -1.74 13.15
CA TYR A 250 13.41 -2.64 13.41
C TYR A 250 12.67 -2.28 14.71
N MET A 251 13.36 -1.95 15.79
CA MET A 251 12.72 -1.55 17.06
C MET A 251 11.89 -0.27 16.87
N ALA A 252 12.37 0.69 16.09
CA ALA A 252 11.64 1.90 15.78
C ALA A 252 10.37 1.60 14.94
N TYR A 253 10.48 0.72 13.95
CA TYR A 253 9.34 0.23 13.17
C TYR A 253 8.33 -0.52 14.05
N LEU A 254 8.81 -1.42 14.92
CA LEU A 254 7.98 -2.21 15.83
C LEU A 254 7.19 -1.32 16.81
N ALA A 255 7.77 -0.22 17.29
CA ALA A 255 7.04 0.75 18.12
C ALA A 255 5.83 1.33 17.37
N GLY A 256 5.99 1.68 16.08
CA GLY A 256 4.90 2.13 15.23
C GLY A 256 3.80 1.07 15.06
N ILE A 257 4.19 -0.18 14.80
CA ILE A 257 3.26 -1.31 14.66
C ILE A 257 2.48 -1.58 15.96
N LYS A 258 3.11 -1.45 17.11
CA LYS A 258 2.45 -1.65 18.41
C LYS A 258 1.53 -0.50 18.79
N GLU A 259 1.76 0.69 18.28
CA GLU A 259 0.94 1.86 18.54
C GLU A 259 -0.24 1.95 17.57
N ASN A 260 0.01 1.82 16.28
CA ASN A 260 -0.97 2.08 15.21
C ASN A 260 -1.56 0.78 14.64
N ASN A 261 -2.84 0.83 14.27
CA ASN A 261 -3.56 -0.23 13.57
C ASN A 261 -3.96 0.23 12.16
N GLY A 262 -3.11 1.03 11.52
CA GLY A 262 -3.34 1.56 10.18
C GLY A 262 -3.05 0.55 9.08
N ALA A 263 -3.72 0.72 7.96
CA ALA A 263 -3.31 0.11 6.71
C ALA A 263 -2.07 0.82 6.17
N ALA A 264 -1.13 0.06 5.59
CA ALA A 264 0.08 0.60 4.98
C ALA A 264 1.06 1.25 5.98
N THR A 265 1.52 0.45 6.92
CA THR A 265 2.65 0.81 7.80
C THR A 265 3.94 0.42 7.10
N SER A 266 4.39 1.28 6.18
CA SER A 266 5.53 1.00 5.31
C SER A 266 6.87 1.22 6.01
N LEU A 267 7.89 0.47 5.59
CA LEU A 267 9.24 0.55 6.15
C LEU A 267 9.98 1.79 5.65
N GLY A 268 9.87 2.07 4.36
CA GLY A 268 10.46 3.25 3.77
C GLY A 268 11.52 2.95 2.73
N ARG A 269 12.71 3.49 2.89
CA ARG A 269 13.87 3.32 2.01
C ARG A 269 15.10 3.05 2.87
N THR A 270 15.34 1.80 3.21
CA THR A 270 16.34 1.41 4.20
C THR A 270 17.56 0.75 3.61
N SER A 271 17.44 0.09 2.45
CA SER A 271 18.50 -0.73 1.87
C SER A 271 19.81 0.03 1.62
N THR A 272 19.76 1.23 1.05
CA THR A 272 20.94 2.07 0.81
C THR A 272 21.57 2.57 2.12
N PHE A 273 20.75 2.88 3.13
CA PHE A 273 21.23 3.29 4.45
C PHE A 273 21.93 2.14 5.19
N VAL A 274 21.29 0.99 5.24
CA VAL A 274 21.82 -0.22 5.89
C VAL A 274 23.12 -0.67 5.24
N ASP A 275 23.22 -0.56 3.92
CA ASP A 275 24.44 -0.91 3.16
C ASP A 275 25.68 -0.17 3.65
N ILE A 276 25.55 1.09 4.07
CA ILE A 276 26.68 1.89 4.58
C ILE A 276 27.32 1.23 5.81
N TYR A 277 26.51 0.70 6.70
CA TYR A 277 26.98 -0.02 7.89
C TYR A 277 27.52 -1.41 7.54
N LEU A 278 26.81 -2.15 6.67
CA LEU A 278 27.23 -3.48 6.23
C LEU A 278 28.57 -3.43 5.49
N GLN A 279 28.76 -2.49 4.55
CA GLN A 279 30.03 -2.37 3.82
C GLN A 279 31.18 -2.01 4.76
N ARG A 280 31.00 -1.07 5.69
CA ARG A 280 32.02 -0.76 6.68
C ARG A 280 32.43 -1.97 7.50
N ASP A 281 31.47 -2.76 7.96
CA ASP A 281 31.72 -3.92 8.80
C ASP A 281 32.35 -5.07 8.02
N LEU A 282 31.97 -5.26 6.74
CA LEU A 282 32.61 -6.20 5.81
C LEU A 282 34.07 -5.81 5.53
N GLU A 283 34.33 -4.54 5.20
CA GLU A 283 35.67 -4.03 4.92
C GLU A 283 36.61 -4.13 6.13
N ASN A 284 36.08 -3.97 7.34
CA ASN A 284 36.82 -4.11 8.58
C ASN A 284 36.93 -5.57 9.06
N GLY A 285 36.34 -6.55 8.34
CA GLY A 285 36.35 -7.96 8.71
C GLY A 285 35.56 -8.26 10.01
N VAL A 286 34.59 -7.41 10.36
CA VAL A 286 33.73 -7.59 11.54
C VAL A 286 32.66 -8.66 11.25
N ILE A 287 32.15 -8.69 10.02
CA ILE A 287 31.17 -9.67 9.53
C ILE A 287 31.60 -10.25 8.18
N THR A 288 31.06 -11.41 7.83
CA THR A 288 31.18 -12.07 6.53
C THR A 288 29.99 -11.72 5.64
N GLU A 289 30.06 -12.05 4.33
CA GLU A 289 28.93 -11.90 3.38
C GLU A 289 27.74 -12.76 3.82
N GLU A 290 27.95 -13.94 4.37
CA GLU A 290 26.89 -14.80 4.92
C GLU A 290 26.19 -14.15 6.12
N GLU A 291 26.94 -13.54 7.03
CA GLU A 291 26.40 -12.83 8.19
C GLU A 291 25.67 -11.54 7.76
N ALA A 292 26.18 -10.84 6.75
CA ALA A 292 25.50 -9.68 6.17
C ALA A 292 24.13 -10.06 5.59
N GLN A 293 24.04 -11.19 4.86
CA GLN A 293 22.78 -11.72 4.36
C GLN A 293 21.88 -12.20 5.50
N GLU A 294 22.41 -12.85 6.53
CA GLU A 294 21.65 -13.32 7.69
C GLU A 294 20.92 -12.18 8.42
N LEU A 295 21.59 -11.04 8.61
CA LEU A 295 20.99 -9.86 9.24
C LEU A 295 19.79 -9.36 8.43
N VAL A 296 19.92 -9.30 7.10
CA VAL A 296 18.84 -8.89 6.21
C VAL A 296 17.70 -9.92 6.19
N ASP A 297 18.03 -11.21 6.04
CA ASP A 297 17.02 -12.28 6.02
C ASP A 297 16.19 -12.27 7.31
N GLN A 298 16.84 -12.21 8.48
CA GLN A 298 16.12 -12.22 9.76
C GLN A 298 15.32 -10.94 10.01
N PHE A 299 15.79 -9.81 9.51
CA PHE A 299 14.99 -8.58 9.52
C PHE A 299 13.69 -8.74 8.69
N ILE A 300 13.80 -9.31 7.50
CA ILE A 300 12.62 -9.58 6.65
C ILE A 300 11.68 -10.60 7.28
N ILE A 301 12.19 -11.64 7.95
CA ILE A 301 11.34 -12.57 8.72
C ILE A 301 10.47 -11.83 9.73
N LYS A 302 11.03 -10.85 10.45
CA LYS A 302 10.25 -10.07 11.42
C LYS A 302 9.11 -9.30 10.77
N LEU A 303 9.32 -8.71 9.60
CA LEU A 303 8.28 -8.00 8.86
C LEU A 303 7.17 -8.93 8.39
N ARG A 304 7.49 -10.17 8.03
CA ARG A 304 6.53 -11.20 7.59
C ARG A 304 5.60 -11.69 8.70
N LEU A 305 5.92 -11.46 9.97
CA LEU A 305 5.13 -11.94 11.12
C LEU A 305 4.21 -10.90 11.73
N VAL A 306 4.22 -9.68 11.24
CA VAL A 306 3.34 -8.62 11.75
C VAL A 306 1.88 -8.98 11.47
N ARG A 307 1.05 -8.93 12.51
CA ARG A 307 -0.39 -9.24 12.44
C ARG A 307 -1.20 -8.28 13.28
N HIS A 308 -2.38 -7.94 12.78
CA HIS A 308 -3.38 -7.19 13.51
C HIS A 308 -4.67 -7.97 13.67
N LEU A 309 -5.49 -7.59 14.64
CA LEU A 309 -6.85 -8.09 14.79
C LEU A 309 -7.76 -7.29 13.86
N ARG A 310 -8.31 -7.91 12.82
CA ARG A 310 -9.14 -7.27 11.80
C ARG A 310 -10.57 -7.80 11.81
N THR A 311 -11.51 -6.98 11.35
CA THR A 311 -12.90 -7.40 11.16
C THR A 311 -13.08 -8.21 9.88
N PRO A 312 -14.16 -9.02 9.78
CA PRO A 312 -14.50 -9.74 8.55
C PRO A 312 -14.59 -8.81 7.33
N GLU A 313 -15.22 -7.66 7.49
CA GLU A 313 -15.37 -6.67 6.40
C GLU A 313 -14.03 -6.09 5.94
N TYR A 314 -13.10 -5.88 6.88
CA TYR A 314 -11.74 -5.46 6.52
C TYR A 314 -11.03 -6.55 5.71
N ASN A 315 -11.13 -7.79 6.17
CA ASN A 315 -10.50 -8.94 5.50
C ASN A 315 -11.09 -9.14 4.09
N GLU A 316 -12.41 -8.98 3.92
CA GLU A 316 -13.05 -9.04 2.60
C GLU A 316 -12.61 -7.87 1.70
N LEU A 317 -12.55 -6.65 2.22
CA LEU A 317 -12.20 -5.45 1.48
C LEU A 317 -10.76 -5.49 0.96
N PHE A 318 -9.84 -5.99 1.77
CA PHE A 318 -8.39 -5.93 1.51
C PHE A 318 -7.74 -7.29 1.23
N GLY A 319 -8.53 -8.37 1.18
CA GLY A 319 -8.02 -9.70 0.91
C GLY A 319 -7.20 -10.29 2.06
N GLY A 320 -7.63 -10.11 3.31
CA GLY A 320 -6.98 -10.60 4.51
C GLY A 320 -6.50 -9.51 5.46
N ASP A 321 -5.43 -9.80 6.20
CA ASP A 321 -4.82 -8.91 7.20
C ASP A 321 -3.43 -8.37 6.76
N PRO A 322 -3.30 -7.71 5.60
CA PRO A 322 -2.03 -7.15 5.18
C PRO A 322 -1.69 -5.89 5.97
N THR A 323 -0.41 -5.73 6.31
CA THR A 323 0.13 -4.49 6.86
C THR A 323 0.60 -3.53 5.78
N TRP A 324 0.74 -4.01 4.53
CA TRP A 324 1.37 -3.31 3.40
C TRP A 324 2.68 -2.66 3.81
N VAL A 325 3.54 -3.48 4.38
CA VAL A 325 4.94 -3.12 4.62
C VAL A 325 5.64 -2.97 3.30
N THR A 326 6.00 -1.75 2.93
CA THR A 326 6.68 -1.46 1.66
C THR A 326 8.10 -1.00 1.93
N GLU A 327 9.06 -1.60 1.23
CA GLU A 327 10.45 -1.16 1.16
C GLU A 327 10.77 -0.69 -0.26
N SER A 328 11.25 0.53 -0.40
CA SER A 328 11.65 1.13 -1.68
C SER A 328 13.14 0.91 -1.94
N ILE A 329 13.46 0.29 -3.08
CA ILE A 329 14.82 -0.18 -3.41
C ILE A 329 15.30 0.48 -4.70
N GLY A 330 16.56 0.85 -4.77
CA GLY A 330 17.18 1.40 -5.97
C GLY A 330 16.85 2.87 -6.22
N GLY A 331 16.60 3.26 -7.45
CA GLY A 331 16.42 4.64 -7.88
C GLY A 331 17.74 5.38 -8.09
N MET A 332 17.63 6.69 -8.42
CA MET A 332 18.75 7.57 -8.73
C MET A 332 18.82 8.74 -7.75
N SER A 333 20.02 9.21 -7.47
CA SER A 333 20.19 10.48 -6.76
C SER A 333 19.92 11.68 -7.70
N ILE A 334 19.63 12.84 -7.13
CA ILE A 334 19.53 14.10 -7.91
C ILE A 334 20.80 14.37 -8.70
N GLY A 335 21.97 13.96 -8.20
CA GLY A 335 23.26 14.07 -8.88
C GLY A 335 23.50 13.06 -10.00
N GLY A 336 22.53 12.22 -10.36
CA GLY A 336 22.63 11.25 -11.45
C GLY A 336 23.40 9.97 -11.11
N LYS A 337 23.80 9.74 -9.86
CA LYS A 337 24.39 8.48 -9.42
C LYS A 337 23.28 7.52 -8.98
N THR A 338 23.44 6.24 -9.24
CA THR A 338 22.50 5.24 -8.74
C THR A 338 22.54 5.12 -7.22
N LEU A 339 21.38 4.87 -6.61
CA LEU A 339 21.25 4.52 -5.20
C LEU A 339 21.20 3.01 -4.96
N VAL A 340 21.39 2.23 -6.02
CA VAL A 340 21.59 0.77 -5.93
C VAL A 340 22.89 0.48 -5.22
N THR A 341 22.83 -0.40 -4.22
CA THR A 341 23.94 -0.90 -3.44
C THR A 341 23.93 -2.43 -3.41
N ARG A 342 24.94 -3.09 -2.85
CA ARG A 342 24.90 -4.55 -2.62
C ARG A 342 23.70 -4.97 -1.80
N THR A 343 23.28 -4.16 -0.83
CA THR A 343 22.11 -4.46 0.00
C THR A 343 20.79 -4.32 -0.75
N SER A 344 20.74 -3.58 -1.85
CA SER A 344 19.59 -3.62 -2.76
C SER A 344 19.37 -5.05 -3.32
N PHE A 345 20.44 -5.72 -3.70
CA PHE A 345 20.39 -7.14 -4.11
C PHE A 345 20.06 -8.07 -2.94
N ARG A 346 20.64 -7.86 -1.74
CA ARG A 346 20.37 -8.70 -0.57
C ARG A 346 18.90 -8.68 -0.17
N TYR A 347 18.22 -7.52 -0.25
CA TYR A 347 16.79 -7.43 0.04
C TYR A 347 15.96 -8.23 -0.97
N LEU A 348 16.24 -8.13 -2.26
CA LEU A 348 15.57 -8.94 -3.28
C LEU A 348 15.90 -10.44 -3.11
N HIS A 349 17.11 -10.77 -2.70
CA HIS A 349 17.56 -12.16 -2.50
C HIS A 349 16.85 -12.87 -1.35
N THR A 350 16.23 -12.13 -0.43
CA THR A 350 15.37 -12.73 0.61
C THR A 350 14.20 -13.52 0.02
N LEU A 351 13.77 -13.19 -1.21
CA LEU A 351 12.77 -13.96 -1.94
C LEU A 351 13.28 -15.34 -2.36
N THR A 352 14.59 -15.49 -2.56
CA THR A 352 15.23 -16.80 -2.77
C THR A 352 15.42 -17.53 -1.45
N ASN A 353 15.95 -16.86 -0.43
CA ASN A 353 16.34 -17.48 0.83
C ASN A 353 15.13 -17.88 1.71
N LEU A 354 14.07 -17.11 1.67
CA LEU A 354 12.86 -17.28 2.49
C LEU A 354 11.60 -17.58 1.64
N GLY A 355 11.77 -17.67 0.33
CA GLY A 355 10.68 -17.85 -0.62
C GLY A 355 9.84 -16.60 -0.91
N SER A 356 8.97 -16.73 -1.92
CA SER A 356 8.06 -15.67 -2.35
C SER A 356 7.12 -15.23 -1.22
N ALA A 357 6.85 -13.94 -1.11
CA ALA A 357 5.88 -13.42 -0.15
C ALA A 357 5.32 -12.08 -0.63
N PRO A 358 4.07 -11.76 -0.31
CA PRO A 358 3.48 -10.45 -0.61
C PRO A 358 4.04 -9.33 0.27
N GLU A 359 4.66 -9.67 1.40
CA GLU A 359 5.23 -8.73 2.35
C GLU A 359 6.62 -9.16 2.83
N PRO A 360 7.54 -8.21 3.00
CA PRO A 360 7.39 -6.81 2.63
C PRO A 360 7.16 -6.67 1.11
N ASN A 361 6.34 -5.68 0.72
CA ASN A 361 6.17 -5.33 -0.67
C ASN A 361 7.47 -4.66 -1.17
N LEU A 362 8.27 -5.40 -1.92
CA LEU A 362 9.55 -4.92 -2.45
C LEU A 362 9.29 -4.09 -3.70
N THR A 363 9.45 -2.78 -3.58
CA THR A 363 9.20 -1.81 -4.65
C THR A 363 10.53 -1.32 -5.23
N VAL A 364 10.78 -1.65 -6.48
CA VAL A 364 11.95 -1.15 -7.20
C VAL A 364 11.62 0.21 -7.80
N LEU A 365 12.36 1.23 -7.38
CA LEU A 365 12.32 2.57 -7.98
C LEU A 365 13.11 2.54 -9.28
N TRP A 366 12.37 2.38 -10.39
CA TRP A 366 12.95 2.11 -11.70
C TRP A 366 13.34 3.38 -12.42
N SER A 367 14.52 3.36 -13.04
CA SER A 367 15.00 4.34 -14.01
C SER A 367 15.74 3.60 -15.13
N GLU A 368 15.68 4.12 -16.36
CA GLU A 368 16.47 3.57 -17.46
C GLU A 368 17.98 3.62 -17.18
N HIS A 369 18.41 4.49 -16.26
CA HIS A 369 19.81 4.69 -15.87
C HIS A 369 20.29 3.77 -14.72
N LEU A 370 19.45 2.85 -14.25
CA LEU A 370 19.87 1.84 -13.28
C LEU A 370 20.95 0.90 -13.85
N PRO A 371 21.85 0.36 -13.02
CA PRO A 371 22.86 -0.60 -13.46
C PRO A 371 22.22 -1.82 -14.14
N GLU A 372 22.77 -2.24 -15.27
CA GLU A 372 22.23 -3.36 -16.05
C GLU A 372 22.17 -4.67 -15.26
N GLY A 373 23.19 -4.97 -14.44
CA GLY A 373 23.18 -6.13 -13.54
C GLY A 373 22.00 -6.12 -12.58
N PHE A 374 21.64 -4.94 -12.03
CA PHE A 374 20.51 -4.80 -11.14
C PHE A 374 19.17 -4.94 -11.88
N LYS A 375 19.01 -4.32 -13.06
CA LYS A 375 17.82 -4.47 -13.90
C LYS A 375 17.54 -5.94 -14.22
N ARG A 376 18.56 -6.67 -14.66
CA ARG A 376 18.43 -8.11 -14.95
C ARG A 376 18.09 -8.92 -13.72
N TYR A 377 18.71 -8.62 -12.58
CA TYR A 377 18.40 -9.32 -11.34
C TYR A 377 16.96 -9.07 -10.89
N CYS A 378 16.45 -7.84 -11.00
CA CYS A 378 15.04 -7.54 -10.74
C CYS A 378 14.11 -8.35 -11.66
N ALA A 379 14.41 -8.40 -12.97
CA ALA A 379 13.62 -9.17 -13.93
C ALA A 379 13.65 -10.68 -13.60
N LYS A 380 14.84 -11.24 -13.30
CA LYS A 380 15.02 -12.62 -12.83
C LYS A 380 14.14 -12.93 -11.63
N MET A 381 14.17 -12.06 -10.60
CA MET A 381 13.39 -12.24 -9.39
C MET A 381 11.88 -12.09 -9.61
N SER A 382 11.44 -11.17 -10.49
CA SER A 382 10.03 -11.07 -10.88
C SER A 382 9.52 -12.33 -11.56
N ILE A 383 10.29 -12.88 -12.51
CA ILE A 383 9.95 -14.11 -13.25
C ILE A 383 9.88 -15.32 -12.31
N ALA A 384 10.75 -15.35 -11.30
CA ALA A 384 10.85 -16.47 -10.37
C ALA A 384 9.82 -16.43 -9.24
N THR A 385 9.34 -15.23 -8.82
CA THR A 385 8.67 -15.09 -7.52
C THR A 385 7.37 -14.27 -7.54
N ASP A 386 7.10 -13.49 -8.59
CA ASP A 386 5.94 -12.57 -8.67
C ASP A 386 5.78 -11.63 -7.46
N SER A 387 6.88 -11.32 -6.76
CA SER A 387 6.85 -10.61 -5.47
C SER A 387 7.45 -9.20 -5.52
N ILE A 388 7.70 -8.66 -6.72
CA ILE A 388 8.29 -7.34 -6.93
C ILE A 388 7.30 -6.46 -7.70
N GLN A 389 7.20 -5.20 -7.29
CA GLN A 389 6.56 -4.16 -8.09
C GLN A 389 7.58 -3.08 -8.47
N TYR A 390 7.23 -2.30 -9.49
CA TYR A 390 8.10 -1.28 -10.07
C TYR A 390 7.41 0.07 -10.06
N GLU A 391 8.16 1.12 -9.76
CA GLU A 391 7.69 2.50 -9.83
C GLU A 391 8.70 3.39 -10.50
N ASN A 392 8.21 4.34 -11.29
CA ASN A 392 9.02 5.20 -12.13
C ASN A 392 9.70 6.31 -11.32
N ASP A 393 10.96 6.09 -10.97
CA ASP A 393 11.77 7.07 -10.25
C ASP A 393 11.92 8.40 -11.04
N ASP A 394 11.97 8.34 -12.36
CA ASP A 394 12.19 9.52 -13.22
C ASP A 394 10.99 10.47 -13.27
N VAL A 395 9.79 10.00 -12.93
CA VAL A 395 8.61 10.89 -12.77
C VAL A 395 8.40 11.33 -11.32
N MET A 396 8.86 10.53 -10.32
CA MET A 396 8.68 10.82 -8.90
C MET A 396 9.81 11.66 -8.31
N ARG A 397 11.08 11.35 -8.63
CA ARG A 397 12.24 12.09 -8.12
C ARG A 397 12.18 13.60 -8.34
N PRO A 398 11.70 14.13 -9.47
CA PRO A 398 11.53 15.58 -9.65
C PRO A 398 10.52 16.22 -8.70
N VAL A 399 9.58 15.45 -8.15
CA VAL A 399 8.53 15.93 -7.23
C VAL A 399 8.94 15.82 -5.78
N TYR A 400 9.55 14.70 -5.37
CA TYR A 400 9.82 14.35 -3.97
C TYR A 400 11.29 14.41 -3.56
N GLY A 401 12.20 14.70 -4.51
CA GLY A 401 13.66 14.57 -4.27
C GLY A 401 14.11 13.12 -4.39
N ASP A 402 15.32 12.80 -3.91
CA ASP A 402 15.92 11.47 -3.99
C ASP A 402 15.86 10.69 -2.67
N ASP A 403 15.25 11.24 -1.62
CA ASP A 403 15.00 10.56 -0.34
C ASP A 403 13.49 10.45 -0.06
N TYR A 404 12.79 9.88 -1.01
CA TYR A 404 11.38 9.51 -0.86
C TYR A 404 11.21 7.99 -0.78
N ALA A 405 10.06 7.56 -0.29
CA ALA A 405 9.69 6.16 -0.25
C ALA A 405 8.19 6.00 -0.56
N ILE A 406 7.81 4.76 -0.82
CA ILE A 406 6.44 4.39 -1.16
C ILE A 406 5.71 3.90 0.07
N ALA A 407 4.54 4.48 0.34
CA ALA A 407 3.60 3.94 1.30
C ALA A 407 2.58 3.06 0.59
N CYS A 408 2.32 1.88 1.15
CA CYS A 408 1.38 0.92 0.60
C CYS A 408 1.88 0.36 -0.75
N CYS A 409 1.18 0.73 -1.83
CA CYS A 409 1.45 0.21 -3.16
C CYS A 409 2.08 1.25 -4.09
N VAL A 410 1.68 2.55 -4.00
CA VAL A 410 1.97 3.53 -5.05
C VAL A 410 2.19 4.96 -4.54
N SER A 411 2.03 5.22 -3.24
CA SER A 411 2.00 6.60 -2.72
C SER A 411 3.37 7.09 -2.30
N ALA A 412 3.96 8.00 -3.06
CA ALA A 412 5.26 8.57 -2.74
C ALA A 412 5.20 9.69 -1.70
N MET A 413 6.19 9.74 -0.81
CA MET A 413 6.40 10.86 0.11
C MET A 413 7.86 10.98 0.54
N ALA A 414 8.33 12.21 0.78
CA ALA A 414 9.67 12.48 1.31
C ALA A 414 9.77 11.95 2.75
N VAL A 415 10.73 11.05 2.99
CA VAL A 415 10.85 10.33 4.27
C VAL A 415 11.19 11.29 5.41
N GLY A 416 10.42 11.20 6.49
CA GLY A 416 10.59 12.04 7.67
C GLY A 416 10.21 13.52 7.51
N LYS A 417 9.76 13.95 6.33
CA LYS A 417 9.36 15.32 6.00
C LYS A 417 7.89 15.45 5.62
N GLN A 418 7.32 14.40 5.04
CA GLN A 418 5.94 14.35 4.60
C GLN A 418 5.22 13.18 5.26
N MET A 419 3.92 13.35 5.49
CA MET A 419 3.01 12.30 5.91
C MET A 419 1.71 12.39 5.11
N GLN A 420 0.94 11.32 5.06
CA GLN A 420 -0.23 11.28 4.21
C GLN A 420 -1.50 10.95 5.00
N PHE A 421 -2.53 11.75 4.77
CA PHE A 421 -3.90 11.48 5.18
C PHE A 421 -4.56 10.55 4.18
N PHE A 422 -4.80 9.31 4.58
CA PHE A 422 -5.41 8.31 3.71
C PHE A 422 -6.90 8.56 3.49
N GLY A 423 -7.33 8.71 2.22
CA GLY A 423 -8.70 9.06 1.86
C GLY A 423 -9.57 7.90 1.38
N ALA A 424 -8.98 6.73 1.10
CA ALA A 424 -9.66 5.61 0.44
C ALA A 424 -10.14 5.93 -0.99
N ARG A 425 -11.42 5.68 -1.37
CA ARG A 425 -11.83 5.83 -2.77
C ARG A 425 -13.24 6.38 -2.93
N CYS A 426 -13.41 7.21 -3.97
CA CYS A 426 -14.69 7.57 -4.54
C CYS A 426 -15.00 6.70 -5.77
N ASN A 427 -16.18 6.12 -5.83
CA ASN A 427 -16.63 5.28 -6.95
C ASN A 427 -17.17 6.16 -8.09
N ILE A 428 -16.31 6.48 -9.06
CA ILE A 428 -16.65 7.36 -10.17
C ILE A 428 -17.56 6.70 -11.23
N ALA A 429 -17.62 5.36 -11.27
CA ALA A 429 -18.60 4.65 -12.08
C ALA A 429 -20.02 4.84 -11.52
N LYS A 430 -20.19 4.85 -10.19
CA LYS A 430 -21.48 5.24 -9.57
C LYS A 430 -21.82 6.71 -9.81
N CYS A 431 -20.84 7.61 -9.81
CA CYS A 431 -21.09 9.01 -10.17
C CYS A 431 -21.72 9.13 -11.56
N LEU A 432 -21.31 8.29 -12.53
CA LEU A 432 -21.91 8.28 -13.84
C LEU A 432 -23.35 7.77 -13.82
N LEU A 433 -23.65 6.72 -13.05
CA LEU A 433 -25.03 6.24 -12.87
C LEU A 433 -25.91 7.30 -12.19
N TYR A 434 -25.39 8.04 -11.23
CA TYR A 434 -26.11 9.16 -10.61
C TYR A 434 -26.35 10.32 -11.59
N ALA A 435 -25.42 10.57 -12.50
CA ALA A 435 -25.62 11.57 -13.57
C ALA A 435 -26.80 11.20 -14.48
N ILE A 436 -26.96 9.92 -14.80
CA ILE A 436 -28.05 9.41 -15.62
C ILE A 436 -29.38 9.41 -14.85
N ASN A 437 -29.34 9.02 -13.56
CA ASN A 437 -30.51 8.81 -12.71
C ASN A 437 -30.92 10.04 -11.88
N GLY A 438 -30.42 11.23 -12.18
CA GLY A 438 -30.80 12.44 -11.45
C GLY A 438 -30.34 12.45 -10.00
N GLY A 439 -29.18 11.87 -9.70
CA GLY A 439 -28.60 11.80 -8.35
C GLY A 439 -29.18 10.69 -7.47
N VAL A 440 -29.95 9.76 -8.04
CA VAL A 440 -30.55 8.63 -7.34
C VAL A 440 -29.69 7.38 -7.48
N ASP A 441 -29.48 6.69 -6.36
CA ASP A 441 -28.77 5.42 -6.32
C ASP A 441 -29.56 4.31 -7.02
N GLU A 442 -28.95 3.66 -7.95
CA GLU A 442 -29.57 2.67 -8.85
C GLU A 442 -29.98 1.38 -8.13
N ARG A 443 -29.48 1.15 -6.92
CA ARG A 443 -29.77 -0.06 -6.13
C ARG A 443 -30.78 0.18 -5.03
N SER A 444 -30.61 1.26 -4.28
CA SER A 444 -31.45 1.56 -3.11
C SER A 444 -32.63 2.49 -3.45
N GLY A 445 -32.59 3.19 -4.56
CA GLY A 445 -33.56 4.24 -4.89
C GLY A 445 -33.40 5.52 -4.06
N ALA A 446 -32.39 5.59 -3.20
CA ALA A 446 -32.15 6.76 -2.37
C ALA A 446 -31.50 7.89 -3.16
N ARG A 447 -31.93 9.13 -2.92
CA ARG A 447 -31.28 10.32 -3.52
C ARG A 447 -30.00 10.64 -2.77
N ILE A 448 -28.88 10.45 -3.44
CA ILE A 448 -27.52 10.69 -2.89
C ILE A 448 -27.01 12.08 -3.28
N VAL A 449 -27.23 12.48 -4.54
CA VAL A 449 -26.79 13.77 -5.08
C VAL A 449 -28.01 14.65 -5.34
N PRO A 450 -28.18 15.76 -4.63
CA PRO A 450 -29.29 16.67 -4.87
C PRO A 450 -29.08 17.52 -6.12
N GLY A 451 -30.19 18.05 -6.69
CA GLY A 451 -30.14 19.08 -7.75
C GLY A 451 -29.82 18.57 -9.16
N ILE A 452 -29.64 17.28 -9.35
CA ILE A 452 -29.44 16.69 -10.70
C ILE A 452 -30.80 16.33 -11.31
N GLN A 453 -31.01 16.68 -12.58
CA GLN A 453 -32.20 16.27 -13.29
C GLN A 453 -31.96 14.91 -13.97
N PRO A 454 -32.88 13.93 -13.86
CA PRO A 454 -32.73 12.65 -14.53
C PRO A 454 -32.77 12.83 -16.06
N ILE A 455 -31.94 12.06 -16.75
CA ILE A 455 -31.97 11.98 -18.21
C ILE A 455 -33.06 10.97 -18.59
N THR A 456 -34.11 11.44 -19.24
CA THR A 456 -35.29 10.61 -19.58
C THR A 456 -35.31 10.17 -21.04
N ASP A 457 -34.31 10.57 -21.81
CA ASP A 457 -34.20 10.24 -23.24
C ASP A 457 -34.19 8.71 -23.45
N GLU A 458 -34.77 8.24 -24.56
CA GLU A 458 -34.75 6.81 -24.95
C GLU A 458 -33.32 6.33 -25.25
N VAL A 459 -32.55 7.19 -25.90
CA VAL A 459 -31.12 6.97 -26.16
C VAL A 459 -30.33 8.03 -25.41
N LEU A 460 -29.30 7.65 -24.69
CA LEU A 460 -28.48 8.58 -23.93
C LEU A 460 -27.76 9.56 -24.88
N ASP A 461 -27.87 10.84 -24.56
CA ASP A 461 -27.11 11.91 -25.20
C ASP A 461 -25.83 12.18 -24.46
N TYR A 462 -24.71 12.15 -25.17
CA TYR A 462 -23.36 12.27 -24.55
C TYR A 462 -23.17 13.62 -23.83
N GLU A 463 -23.59 14.73 -24.43
CA GLU A 463 -23.36 16.06 -23.81
C GLU A 463 -24.23 16.26 -22.58
N LYS A 464 -25.46 15.78 -22.56
CA LYS A 464 -26.33 15.79 -21.38
C LYS A 464 -25.75 14.95 -20.23
N VAL A 465 -25.29 13.73 -20.57
CA VAL A 465 -24.66 12.84 -19.57
C VAL A 465 -23.41 13.50 -19.00
N ARG A 466 -22.56 14.04 -19.87
CA ARG A 466 -21.31 14.69 -19.46
C ARG A 466 -21.53 15.92 -18.59
N GLU A 467 -22.52 16.75 -18.93
CA GLU A 467 -22.89 17.92 -18.11
C GLU A 467 -23.34 17.49 -16.71
N ASN A 468 -24.24 16.52 -16.61
CA ASN A 468 -24.69 16.00 -15.32
C ASN A 468 -23.55 15.32 -14.57
N TYR A 469 -22.67 14.58 -15.28
CA TYR A 469 -21.55 13.90 -14.67
C TYR A 469 -20.59 14.89 -14.00
N ASN A 470 -20.29 16.02 -14.64
CA ASN A 470 -19.49 17.09 -14.04
C ASN A 470 -20.11 17.64 -12.76
N LYS A 471 -21.42 17.83 -12.72
CA LYS A 471 -22.13 18.29 -11.51
C LYS A 471 -22.05 17.25 -10.38
N VAL A 472 -22.19 15.97 -10.72
CA VAL A 472 -22.07 14.87 -9.76
C VAL A 472 -20.63 14.75 -9.23
N LEU A 473 -19.61 14.86 -10.11
CA LEU A 473 -18.21 14.86 -9.71
C LEU A 473 -17.88 16.03 -8.78
N ALA A 474 -18.41 17.22 -9.05
CA ALA A 474 -18.24 18.38 -8.18
C ALA A 474 -18.82 18.15 -6.77
N TYR A 475 -20.06 17.64 -6.68
CA TYR A 475 -20.68 17.28 -5.40
C TYR A 475 -19.91 16.17 -4.66
N ALA A 476 -19.49 15.13 -5.40
CA ALA A 476 -18.72 14.03 -4.82
C ALA A 476 -17.37 14.51 -4.28
N ALA A 477 -16.71 15.44 -4.95
CA ALA A 477 -15.43 16.04 -4.51
C ALA A 477 -15.59 16.84 -3.21
N GLU A 478 -16.63 17.68 -3.10
CA GLU A 478 -16.97 18.40 -1.86
C GLU A 478 -17.21 17.44 -0.71
N LEU A 479 -18.12 16.49 -0.92
CA LEU A 479 -18.49 15.51 0.10
C LEU A 479 -17.28 14.67 0.55
N TYR A 480 -16.41 14.31 -0.39
CA TYR A 480 -15.22 13.51 -0.10
C TYR A 480 -14.21 14.32 0.73
N ALA A 481 -13.95 15.57 0.35
CA ALA A 481 -13.08 16.46 1.12
C ALA A 481 -13.59 16.67 2.56
N ASP A 482 -14.89 16.96 2.74
CA ASP A 482 -15.51 17.09 4.06
C ASP A 482 -15.37 15.82 4.89
N THR A 483 -15.61 14.67 4.26
CA THR A 483 -15.54 13.36 4.93
C THR A 483 -14.13 13.07 5.45
N VAL A 484 -13.09 13.25 4.62
CA VAL A 484 -11.72 13.00 5.05
C VAL A 484 -11.22 14.02 6.07
N ASN A 485 -11.68 15.27 6.00
CA ASN A 485 -11.39 16.28 7.03
C ASN A 485 -11.90 15.86 8.42
N ILE A 486 -13.13 15.35 8.50
CA ILE A 486 -13.70 14.81 9.75
C ILE A 486 -12.86 13.65 10.27
N ILE A 487 -12.54 12.68 9.41
CA ILE A 487 -11.79 11.49 9.79
C ILE A 487 -10.42 11.88 10.38
N HIS A 488 -9.66 12.73 9.67
CA HIS A 488 -8.29 13.05 10.08
C HIS A 488 -8.22 13.99 11.28
N TYR A 489 -9.23 14.85 11.45
CA TYR A 489 -9.39 15.59 12.70
C TYR A 489 -9.57 14.64 13.88
N MET A 490 -10.41 13.61 13.74
CA MET A 490 -10.68 12.66 14.82
C MET A 490 -9.50 11.71 15.08
N HIS A 491 -8.70 11.38 14.06
CA HIS A 491 -7.44 10.68 14.26
C HIS A 491 -6.47 11.51 15.11
N ASP A 492 -6.22 12.76 14.77
CA ASP A 492 -5.33 13.63 15.54
C ASP A 492 -5.82 13.81 16.98
N LYS A 493 -7.15 13.80 17.18
CA LYS A 493 -7.75 14.01 18.51
C LYS A 493 -7.70 12.78 19.41
N TYR A 494 -7.94 11.59 18.88
CA TYR A 494 -8.17 10.37 19.67
C TYR A 494 -7.16 9.24 19.43
N ALA A 495 -6.41 9.29 18.34
CA ALA A 495 -5.55 8.22 17.87
C ALA A 495 -4.30 8.76 17.16
N TYR A 496 -3.61 9.71 17.81
CA TYR A 496 -2.38 10.30 17.27
C TYR A 496 -1.23 9.29 17.28
N GLU A 497 -0.53 9.17 16.16
CA GLU A 497 0.55 8.20 15.94
C GLU A 497 1.91 8.77 16.38
N ALA A 498 2.08 8.93 17.70
CA ALA A 498 3.19 9.66 18.30
C ALA A 498 4.57 9.07 17.99
N SER A 499 4.70 7.73 17.97
CA SER A 499 5.98 7.07 17.71
C SER A 499 6.49 7.27 16.29
N GLN A 500 5.59 7.19 15.29
CA GLN A 500 5.96 7.43 13.89
C GLN A 500 6.20 8.92 13.63
N MET A 501 5.35 9.79 14.20
CA MET A 501 5.48 11.24 14.05
C MET A 501 6.71 11.81 14.79
N ALA A 502 7.19 11.15 15.84
CA ALA A 502 8.46 11.50 16.49
C ALA A 502 9.67 11.38 15.56
N LEU A 503 9.54 10.57 14.50
CA LEU A 503 10.58 10.34 13.50
C LEU A 503 10.41 11.23 12.25
N HIS A 504 9.59 12.28 12.35
CA HIS A 504 9.42 13.33 11.36
C HIS A 504 9.97 14.66 11.86
N ASP A 505 10.21 15.56 10.91
CA ASP A 505 10.44 16.96 11.23
C ASP A 505 9.18 17.52 11.93
N THR A 506 9.35 18.41 12.90
CA THR A 506 8.23 18.93 13.68
C THR A 506 7.24 19.71 12.81
N LYS A 507 7.73 20.39 11.79
CA LYS A 507 6.90 21.02 10.74
C LYS A 507 6.75 20.08 9.55
N VAL A 508 5.95 19.03 9.71
CA VAL A 508 5.68 18.04 8.66
C VAL A 508 4.72 18.61 7.60
N GLU A 509 5.03 18.38 6.33
CA GLU A 509 4.10 18.63 5.22
C GLU A 509 3.07 17.50 5.14
N ARG A 510 1.80 17.86 5.01
CA ARG A 510 0.69 16.90 4.95
C ARG A 510 0.14 16.79 3.53
N LEU A 511 -0.05 15.56 3.08
CA LEU A 511 -0.71 15.22 1.83
C LEU A 511 -2.05 14.56 2.15
N THR A 512 -3.07 14.74 1.30
CA THR A 512 -4.32 13.97 1.38
C THR A 512 -4.44 13.09 0.15
N ALA A 513 -4.42 11.78 0.38
CA ALA A 513 -4.49 10.76 -0.64
C ALA A 513 -5.93 10.47 -1.04
N PHE A 514 -6.51 11.28 -1.91
CA PHE A 514 -7.76 10.94 -2.56
C PHE A 514 -7.57 9.77 -3.53
N GLY A 515 -8.58 8.93 -3.69
CA GLY A 515 -8.54 7.83 -4.62
C GLY A 515 -9.85 7.68 -5.40
N ILE A 516 -9.75 7.09 -6.58
CA ILE A 516 -10.91 6.74 -7.40
C ILE A 516 -10.94 5.26 -7.72
N ALA A 517 -12.16 4.73 -7.89
CA ALA A 517 -12.43 3.39 -8.38
C ALA A 517 -13.35 3.45 -9.59
N GLY A 518 -13.12 2.56 -10.58
CA GLY A 518 -13.98 2.44 -11.76
C GLY A 518 -13.59 3.37 -12.91
N LEU A 519 -12.32 3.76 -13.01
CA LEU A 519 -11.84 4.66 -14.09
C LEU A 519 -12.15 4.12 -15.47
N SER A 520 -11.72 2.89 -15.79
CA SER A 520 -11.94 2.28 -17.10
C SER A 520 -13.42 2.05 -17.42
N VAL A 521 -14.24 1.72 -16.40
CA VAL A 521 -15.69 1.58 -16.57
C VAL A 521 -16.34 2.92 -16.91
N ALA A 522 -15.93 3.99 -16.25
CA ALA A 522 -16.44 5.34 -16.56
C ALA A 522 -16.01 5.79 -17.96
N ALA A 523 -14.73 5.57 -18.31
CA ALA A 523 -14.21 5.92 -19.64
C ALA A 523 -14.92 5.15 -20.77
N ASP A 524 -15.03 3.82 -20.61
CA ASP A 524 -15.72 2.96 -21.59
C ASP A 524 -17.21 3.29 -21.69
N SER A 525 -17.87 3.63 -20.58
CA SER A 525 -19.28 4.04 -20.59
C SER A 525 -19.49 5.36 -21.31
N LEU A 526 -18.61 6.35 -21.11
CA LEU A 526 -18.65 7.62 -21.85
C LEU A 526 -18.39 7.39 -23.33
N SER A 527 -17.41 6.55 -23.68
CA SER A 527 -17.12 6.14 -25.05
C SER A 527 -18.32 5.43 -25.68
N ALA A 528 -18.96 4.50 -24.97
CA ALA A 528 -20.16 3.80 -25.45
C ALA A 528 -21.30 4.77 -25.75
N ILE A 529 -21.59 5.73 -24.87
CA ILE A 529 -22.62 6.74 -25.05
C ILE A 529 -22.30 7.64 -26.23
N ARG A 530 -21.03 7.93 -26.48
CA ARG A 530 -20.60 8.83 -27.57
C ARG A 530 -20.59 8.17 -28.96
N TYR A 531 -20.17 6.89 -29.02
CA TYR A 531 -19.91 6.22 -30.31
C TYR A 531 -20.84 5.07 -30.65
N ALA A 532 -21.67 4.62 -29.69
CA ALA A 532 -22.69 3.59 -29.90
C ALA A 532 -24.09 4.13 -29.57
N ARG A 533 -25.08 3.29 -29.66
CA ARG A 533 -26.46 3.62 -29.28
C ARG A 533 -26.78 2.97 -27.95
N VAL A 534 -26.78 3.75 -26.88
CA VAL A 534 -27.04 3.27 -25.51
C VAL A 534 -28.47 3.61 -25.09
N ARG A 535 -29.28 2.58 -24.82
CA ARG A 535 -30.64 2.71 -24.28
C ARG A 535 -30.71 2.21 -22.84
N PRO A 536 -31.10 3.08 -21.89
CA PRO A 536 -31.28 2.65 -20.50
C PRO A 536 -32.58 1.83 -20.34
N ILE A 537 -32.49 0.72 -19.62
CA ILE A 537 -33.63 -0.05 -19.13
C ILE A 537 -34.00 0.51 -17.77
N ARG A 538 -35.24 1.06 -17.65
CA ARG A 538 -35.70 1.72 -16.43
C ARG A 538 -36.69 0.85 -15.67
N ASN A 539 -36.64 0.92 -14.34
CA ASN A 539 -37.65 0.33 -13.46
C ASN A 539 -38.91 1.22 -13.40
N GLU A 540 -39.92 0.80 -12.63
CA GLU A 540 -41.20 1.50 -12.44
C GLU A 540 -41.02 2.93 -11.85
N GLN A 541 -39.91 3.21 -11.18
CA GLN A 541 -39.58 4.52 -10.62
C GLN A 541 -38.79 5.41 -11.62
N GLY A 542 -38.56 4.92 -12.85
CA GLY A 542 -37.82 5.64 -13.88
C GLY A 542 -36.30 5.59 -13.72
N ILE A 543 -35.78 4.80 -12.78
CA ILE A 543 -34.34 4.62 -12.52
C ILE A 543 -33.78 3.65 -13.56
N ALA A 544 -32.72 4.03 -14.28
CA ALA A 544 -31.97 3.14 -15.15
C ALA A 544 -31.23 2.09 -14.31
N VAL A 545 -31.60 0.83 -14.48
CA VAL A 545 -31.07 -0.32 -13.74
C VAL A 545 -30.24 -1.25 -14.63
N ASP A 546 -30.39 -1.17 -15.94
CA ASP A 546 -29.57 -1.87 -16.94
C ASP A 546 -29.49 -1.07 -18.24
N PHE A 547 -28.66 -1.49 -19.20
CA PHE A 547 -28.42 -0.81 -20.46
C PHE A 547 -28.34 -1.80 -21.62
N VAL A 548 -28.88 -1.38 -22.77
CA VAL A 548 -28.68 -2.03 -24.09
C VAL A 548 -27.78 -1.14 -24.91
N THR A 549 -26.62 -1.65 -25.28
CA THR A 549 -25.63 -0.93 -26.10
C THR A 549 -25.53 -1.58 -27.47
N GLU A 550 -25.98 -0.88 -28.50
CA GLU A 550 -26.01 -1.33 -29.89
C GLU A 550 -24.90 -0.63 -30.68
N GLY A 551 -24.11 -1.39 -31.42
CA GLY A 551 -22.95 -0.90 -32.18
C GLY A 551 -21.63 -1.13 -31.46
N SER A 552 -20.53 -0.72 -32.09
CA SER A 552 -19.17 -0.81 -31.55
C SER A 552 -18.71 0.57 -31.07
N PHE A 553 -17.89 0.56 -30.04
CA PHE A 553 -17.28 1.78 -29.51
C PHE A 553 -15.82 1.51 -29.14
N PRO A 554 -14.94 2.54 -29.18
CA PRO A 554 -13.57 2.44 -28.68
C PRO A 554 -13.54 2.07 -27.22
N LYS A 555 -12.62 1.17 -26.83
CA LYS A 555 -12.48 0.71 -25.44
C LYS A 555 -11.11 1.08 -24.91
N TYR A 556 -11.06 1.53 -23.67
CA TYR A 556 -9.84 1.84 -22.95
C TYR A 556 -8.94 0.59 -22.85
N GLY A 557 -7.62 0.78 -23.00
CA GLY A 557 -6.66 -0.30 -23.01
C GLY A 557 -6.26 -0.81 -24.41
N ASN A 558 -6.59 -0.07 -25.46
CA ASN A 558 -6.28 -0.44 -26.85
C ASN A 558 -5.43 0.61 -27.59
N ASP A 559 -4.83 1.56 -26.85
CA ASP A 559 -4.09 2.69 -27.39
C ASP A 559 -4.93 3.54 -28.39
N ASP A 560 -6.21 3.69 -28.07
CA ASP A 560 -7.16 4.47 -28.85
C ASP A 560 -7.55 5.75 -28.10
N ASP A 561 -7.04 6.89 -28.58
CA ASP A 561 -7.24 8.19 -27.92
C ASP A 561 -8.72 8.53 -27.72
N ARG A 562 -9.64 8.00 -28.54
CA ARG A 562 -11.08 8.23 -28.37
C ARG A 562 -11.64 7.68 -27.05
N ALA A 563 -11.03 6.62 -26.51
CA ALA A 563 -11.39 6.06 -25.21
C ALA A 563 -10.43 6.52 -24.11
N ASP A 564 -9.12 6.60 -24.42
CA ASP A 564 -8.08 6.96 -23.46
C ASP A 564 -8.26 8.41 -22.98
N ASP A 565 -8.66 9.34 -23.88
CA ASP A 565 -8.98 10.74 -23.54
C ASP A 565 -10.15 10.86 -22.56
N GLU A 566 -11.13 9.95 -22.61
CA GLU A 566 -12.22 9.94 -21.63
C GLU A 566 -11.70 9.57 -20.21
N ALA A 567 -10.75 8.65 -20.10
CA ALA A 567 -10.12 8.34 -18.82
C ALA A 567 -9.31 9.53 -18.29
N VAL A 568 -8.51 10.17 -19.14
CA VAL A 568 -7.75 11.38 -18.80
C VAL A 568 -8.69 12.53 -18.39
N TYR A 569 -9.79 12.72 -19.11
CA TYR A 569 -10.81 13.72 -18.80
C TYR A 569 -11.39 13.51 -17.39
N VAL A 570 -11.77 12.28 -17.05
CA VAL A 570 -12.35 11.95 -15.74
C VAL A 570 -11.40 12.28 -14.60
N VAL A 571 -10.14 11.85 -14.67
CA VAL A 571 -9.17 12.10 -13.59
C VAL A 571 -8.85 13.59 -13.45
N ARG A 572 -8.71 14.33 -14.58
CA ARG A 572 -8.46 15.77 -14.56
C ARG A 572 -9.63 16.54 -13.96
N THR A 573 -10.83 16.23 -14.39
CA THR A 573 -12.06 16.90 -13.90
C THR A 573 -12.20 16.67 -12.40
N PHE A 574 -12.10 15.44 -11.93
CA PHE A 574 -12.27 15.13 -10.51
C PHE A 574 -11.17 15.77 -9.64
N SER A 575 -9.92 15.76 -10.10
CA SER A 575 -8.82 16.43 -9.42
C SER A 575 -9.02 17.95 -9.32
N GLN A 576 -9.52 18.58 -10.39
CA GLN A 576 -9.81 20.01 -10.38
C GLN A 576 -10.93 20.35 -9.41
N GLU A 577 -11.97 19.53 -9.32
CA GLU A 577 -13.07 19.72 -8.36
C GLU A 577 -12.57 19.55 -6.91
N LEU A 578 -11.78 18.51 -6.61
CA LEU A 578 -11.19 18.30 -5.28
C LEU A 578 -10.38 19.51 -4.81
N LYS A 579 -9.56 20.08 -5.69
CA LYS A 579 -8.68 21.23 -5.36
C LYS A 579 -9.42 22.53 -4.98
N LYS A 580 -10.74 22.59 -5.19
CA LYS A 580 -11.57 23.73 -4.76
C LYS A 580 -11.88 23.74 -3.25
N HIS A 581 -11.70 22.63 -2.56
CA HIS A 581 -12.10 22.44 -1.19
C HIS A 581 -10.89 22.48 -0.22
N PRO A 582 -10.98 23.23 0.89
CA PRO A 582 -9.89 23.30 1.87
C PRO A 582 -9.77 21.96 2.62
N LEU A 583 -8.54 21.60 2.96
CA LEU A 583 -8.25 20.37 3.69
C LEU A 583 -7.73 20.63 5.10
N TYR A 584 -8.01 19.69 5.98
CA TYR A 584 -7.58 19.71 7.37
C TYR A 584 -6.07 19.96 7.49
N ARG A 585 -5.68 20.89 8.34
CA ARG A 585 -4.27 21.33 8.56
C ARG A 585 -3.52 21.75 7.29
N GLY A 586 -4.24 22.27 6.31
CA GLY A 586 -3.63 22.77 5.06
C GLY A 586 -2.96 21.70 4.21
N ALA A 587 -3.41 20.45 4.31
CA ALA A 587 -2.86 19.34 3.52
C ALA A 587 -3.01 19.58 2.02
N LYS A 588 -2.03 19.11 1.23
CA LYS A 588 -2.05 19.18 -0.23
C LYS A 588 -2.87 18.04 -0.81
N HIS A 589 -3.64 18.32 -1.85
CA HIS A 589 -4.42 17.32 -2.57
C HIS A 589 -3.51 16.45 -3.44
N THR A 590 -3.66 15.13 -3.32
CA THR A 590 -3.13 14.14 -4.27
C THR A 590 -4.25 13.20 -4.68
N LEU A 591 -4.16 12.59 -5.85
CA LEU A 591 -5.17 11.68 -6.38
C LEU A 591 -4.51 10.38 -6.84
N SER A 592 -5.19 9.26 -6.65
CA SER A 592 -4.79 7.96 -7.20
C SER A 592 -5.90 7.27 -7.99
N ALA A 593 -5.52 6.55 -9.03
CA ALA A 593 -6.31 5.51 -9.66
C ALA A 593 -5.79 4.15 -9.14
N LEU A 594 -6.29 3.74 -7.99
CA LEU A 594 -5.83 2.55 -7.25
C LEU A 594 -7.00 1.92 -6.49
N THR A 595 -7.22 0.63 -6.63
CA THR A 595 -8.26 -0.09 -5.89
C THR A 595 -7.74 -1.22 -4.99
N ILE A 596 -6.49 -1.66 -5.21
CA ILE A 596 -5.98 -2.90 -4.59
C ILE A 596 -6.94 -4.05 -4.97
N THR A 597 -7.34 -4.89 -4.02
CA THR A 597 -8.31 -5.98 -4.16
C THR A 597 -9.77 -5.51 -4.01
N SER A 598 -9.97 -4.29 -3.56
CA SER A 598 -11.32 -3.75 -3.25
C SER A 598 -12.18 -3.42 -4.49
N ASN A 599 -11.62 -3.55 -5.71
CA ASN A 599 -12.40 -3.45 -6.96
C ASN A 599 -13.59 -4.42 -7.00
N VAL A 600 -13.48 -5.59 -6.38
CA VAL A 600 -14.58 -6.56 -6.26
C VAL A 600 -15.70 -5.98 -5.40
N MET A 601 -15.37 -5.43 -4.23
CA MET A 601 -16.35 -4.82 -3.32
C MET A 601 -17.04 -3.60 -3.93
N TYR A 602 -16.31 -2.77 -4.66
CA TYR A 602 -16.90 -1.65 -5.39
C TYR A 602 -17.86 -2.15 -6.48
N GLY A 603 -17.48 -3.21 -7.22
CA GLY A 603 -18.33 -3.85 -8.21
C GLY A 603 -19.63 -4.40 -7.64
N LYS A 604 -19.56 -5.10 -6.49
CA LYS A 604 -20.75 -5.61 -5.78
C LYS A 604 -21.76 -4.51 -5.43
N LYS A 605 -21.28 -3.28 -5.20
CA LYS A 605 -22.12 -2.11 -4.86
C LYS A 605 -22.55 -1.26 -6.07
N THR A 606 -22.11 -1.59 -7.28
CA THR A 606 -22.35 -0.81 -8.50
C THR A 606 -23.31 -1.53 -9.43
N GLY A 607 -24.34 -0.84 -9.90
CA GLY A 607 -25.31 -1.31 -10.89
C GLY A 607 -24.69 -1.61 -12.25
N SER A 608 -25.48 -2.12 -13.21
CA SER A 608 -25.07 -2.25 -14.60
C SER A 608 -24.66 -0.89 -15.19
N THR A 609 -23.70 -0.88 -16.12
CA THR A 609 -23.13 0.34 -16.69
C THR A 609 -23.27 0.37 -18.23
N PRO A 610 -23.28 1.56 -18.86
CA PRO A 610 -23.47 1.72 -20.31
C PRO A 610 -22.48 0.96 -21.20
N ASP A 611 -21.29 0.69 -20.70
CA ASP A 611 -20.23 -0.08 -21.37
C ASP A 611 -20.51 -1.59 -21.46
N GLY A 612 -21.63 -2.05 -20.86
CA GLY A 612 -22.07 -3.45 -20.86
C GLY A 612 -21.69 -4.26 -19.61
N ARG A 613 -20.94 -3.68 -18.65
CA ARG A 613 -20.66 -4.32 -17.36
C ARG A 613 -21.97 -4.49 -16.58
N LYS A 614 -22.18 -5.67 -16.00
CA LYS A 614 -23.42 -6.02 -15.29
C LYS A 614 -23.34 -5.76 -13.78
N LEU A 615 -24.52 -5.59 -13.18
CA LEU A 615 -24.68 -5.44 -11.72
C LEU A 615 -23.88 -6.49 -10.96
N GLY A 616 -23.06 -6.05 -10.02
CA GLY A 616 -22.30 -6.92 -9.13
C GLY A 616 -20.98 -7.42 -9.72
N GLU A 617 -20.73 -7.32 -11.02
CA GLU A 617 -19.43 -7.65 -11.58
C GLU A 617 -18.33 -6.75 -11.01
N PRO A 618 -17.11 -7.28 -10.78
CA PRO A 618 -15.98 -6.45 -10.34
C PRO A 618 -15.73 -5.25 -11.25
N LEU A 619 -15.23 -4.16 -10.68
CA LEU A 619 -14.60 -3.10 -11.46
C LEU A 619 -13.19 -3.54 -11.86
N ALA A 620 -12.56 -2.89 -12.84
CA ALA A 620 -11.15 -3.11 -13.12
C ALA A 620 -10.28 -2.67 -11.92
N PRO A 621 -9.15 -3.34 -11.65
CA PRO A 621 -8.23 -2.93 -10.61
C PRO A 621 -7.45 -1.68 -11.04
N GLY A 622 -7.47 -0.64 -10.19
CA GLY A 622 -6.70 0.59 -10.42
C GLY A 622 -7.02 1.26 -11.75
N ALA A 623 -5.98 1.49 -12.53
CA ALA A 623 -6.06 2.08 -13.86
C ALA A 623 -6.10 1.03 -15.00
N ASN A 624 -6.18 -0.25 -14.67
CA ASN A 624 -6.25 -1.30 -15.68
C ASN A 624 -7.51 -1.17 -16.56
N PRO A 625 -7.45 -1.61 -17.82
CA PRO A 625 -8.64 -1.86 -18.63
C PRO A 625 -9.56 -2.88 -17.95
N MET A 626 -10.84 -2.84 -18.30
CA MET A 626 -11.77 -3.91 -17.95
C MET A 626 -11.37 -5.21 -18.63
N HIS A 627 -11.51 -6.30 -17.90
CA HIS A 627 -11.19 -7.64 -18.36
C HIS A 627 -11.79 -7.94 -19.75
N GLY A 628 -10.95 -8.46 -20.66
CA GLY A 628 -11.33 -8.84 -22.03
C GLY A 628 -11.61 -7.68 -22.99
N ARG A 629 -11.23 -6.45 -22.63
CA ARG A 629 -11.43 -5.28 -23.49
C ARG A 629 -10.19 -4.78 -24.20
N ASP A 630 -9.01 -5.12 -23.69
CA ASP A 630 -7.69 -4.77 -24.21
C ASP A 630 -7.25 -5.78 -25.30
N VAL A 631 -7.94 -5.78 -26.43
CA VAL A 631 -7.79 -6.75 -27.52
C VAL A 631 -6.65 -6.46 -28.48
N ASN A 632 -6.01 -5.28 -28.39
CA ASN A 632 -4.89 -4.89 -29.26
C ASN A 632 -3.52 -5.31 -28.72
N GLY A 633 -3.50 -6.17 -27.68
CA GLY A 633 -2.29 -6.74 -27.11
C GLY A 633 -1.67 -5.92 -25.98
N ALA A 634 -0.67 -6.51 -25.34
CA ALA A 634 -0.09 -6.01 -24.10
C ALA A 634 0.48 -4.58 -24.20
N LEU A 635 1.18 -4.24 -25.28
CA LEU A 635 1.78 -2.92 -25.45
C LEU A 635 0.71 -1.83 -25.58
N ALA A 636 -0.39 -2.10 -26.29
CA ALA A 636 -1.49 -1.16 -26.41
C ALA A 636 -2.16 -0.93 -25.04
N SER A 637 -2.33 -1.99 -24.24
CA SER A 637 -2.86 -1.88 -22.89
C SER A 637 -1.96 -1.01 -22.00
N LEU A 638 -0.65 -1.24 -22.02
CA LEU A 638 0.33 -0.45 -21.28
C LEU A 638 0.34 1.03 -21.74
N ASN A 639 0.30 1.26 -23.05
CA ASN A 639 0.27 2.63 -23.62
C ASN A 639 -0.95 3.42 -23.15
N SER A 640 -2.14 2.82 -23.13
CA SER A 640 -3.35 3.47 -22.63
C SER A 640 -3.20 3.92 -21.17
N VAL A 641 -2.65 3.05 -20.30
CA VAL A 641 -2.43 3.39 -18.89
C VAL A 641 -1.36 4.48 -18.73
N ALA A 642 -0.31 4.46 -19.56
CA ALA A 642 0.76 5.46 -19.53
C ALA A 642 0.26 6.90 -19.83
N LYS A 643 -0.89 7.06 -20.51
CA LYS A 643 -1.51 8.37 -20.80
C LYS A 643 -2.14 9.01 -19.55
N ILE A 644 -2.42 8.25 -18.49
CA ILE A 644 -2.99 8.81 -17.26
C ILE A 644 -1.95 9.71 -16.57
N PRO A 645 -2.24 11.01 -16.40
CA PRO A 645 -1.23 12.00 -16.00
C PRO A 645 -0.86 11.87 -14.53
N TYR A 646 0.35 11.36 -14.24
CA TYR A 646 0.87 11.24 -12.89
C TYR A 646 1.26 12.60 -12.29
N ARG A 647 2.20 13.32 -12.92
CA ARG A 647 2.86 14.50 -12.34
C ARG A 647 1.91 15.63 -11.95
N ASP A 648 0.86 15.84 -12.72
CA ASP A 648 -0.02 16.99 -12.56
C ASP A 648 -1.33 16.66 -11.83
N VAL A 649 -1.74 15.38 -11.87
CA VAL A 649 -3.09 14.95 -11.47
C VAL A 649 -3.05 13.82 -10.47
N CYS A 650 -2.43 12.69 -10.82
CA CYS A 650 -2.52 11.45 -10.05
C CYS A 650 -1.25 11.21 -9.19
N GLN A 651 -0.79 12.21 -8.45
CA GLN A 651 0.44 12.15 -7.66
C GLN A 651 0.40 11.13 -6.52
N ASP A 652 -0.78 10.65 -6.12
CA ASP A 652 -0.93 9.53 -5.18
C ASP A 652 -0.84 8.16 -5.86
N GLY A 653 -0.71 8.13 -7.20
CA GLY A 653 -0.35 6.95 -7.97
C GLY A 653 -1.36 6.50 -9.03
N VAL A 654 -0.82 5.85 -10.05
CA VAL A 654 -1.58 5.20 -11.13
C VAL A 654 -1.19 3.73 -11.12
N SER A 655 -2.02 2.90 -10.48
CA SER A 655 -1.74 1.48 -10.32
C SER A 655 -2.08 0.72 -11.59
N ASN A 656 -1.12 -0.06 -12.07
CA ASN A 656 -1.30 -0.99 -13.19
C ASN A 656 -0.76 -2.37 -12.83
N THR A 657 -1.47 -3.42 -13.22
CA THR A 657 -1.04 -4.81 -13.08
C THR A 657 -0.91 -5.43 -14.46
N PHE A 658 0.25 -5.98 -14.75
CA PHE A 658 0.58 -6.64 -16.00
C PHE A 658 0.85 -8.11 -15.77
N SER A 659 0.08 -8.97 -16.39
CA SER A 659 0.25 -10.44 -16.29
C SER A 659 0.66 -11.01 -17.64
N ILE A 660 1.68 -11.86 -17.64
CA ILE A 660 2.23 -12.45 -18.85
C ILE A 660 2.66 -13.91 -18.57
N VAL A 661 2.52 -14.77 -19.57
CA VAL A 661 3.07 -16.12 -19.46
C VAL A 661 4.59 -16.11 -19.74
N PRO A 662 5.39 -16.95 -19.05
CA PRO A 662 6.85 -16.96 -19.23
C PRO A 662 7.28 -17.15 -20.69
N GLU A 663 6.56 -17.94 -21.45
CA GLU A 663 6.85 -18.26 -22.85
C GLU A 663 6.69 -17.06 -23.79
N ALA A 664 5.80 -16.11 -23.45
CA ALA A 664 5.63 -14.86 -24.20
C ALA A 664 6.78 -13.87 -23.97
N LEU A 665 7.49 -13.98 -22.84
CA LEU A 665 8.70 -13.20 -22.58
C LEU A 665 9.91 -13.74 -23.38
N GLY A 666 9.99 -15.04 -23.66
CA GLY A 666 11.12 -15.57 -24.42
C GLY A 666 11.32 -17.08 -24.27
N LYS A 667 12.24 -17.64 -25.06
CA LYS A 667 12.49 -19.07 -25.12
C LYS A 667 13.39 -19.58 -23.99
N ASP A 668 14.28 -18.74 -23.49
CA ASP A 668 15.21 -19.05 -22.42
C ASP A 668 15.22 -17.94 -21.36
N GLU A 669 15.87 -18.20 -20.24
CA GLU A 669 15.91 -17.27 -19.09
C GLU A 669 16.53 -15.92 -19.44
N ALA A 670 17.66 -15.91 -20.13
CA ALA A 670 18.34 -14.69 -20.51
C ALA A 670 17.51 -13.80 -21.44
N GLN A 671 16.77 -14.40 -22.37
CA GLN A 671 15.86 -13.69 -23.25
C GLN A 671 14.64 -13.15 -22.48
N ARG A 672 14.08 -13.94 -21.54
CA ARG A 672 12.95 -13.52 -20.68
C ARG A 672 13.33 -12.33 -19.83
N GLU A 673 14.50 -12.37 -19.18
CA GLU A 673 15.03 -11.26 -18.38
C GLU A 673 15.21 -10.00 -19.24
N SER A 674 15.89 -10.11 -20.38
CA SER A 674 16.14 -8.99 -21.27
C SER A 674 14.84 -8.38 -21.83
N ASN A 675 13.86 -9.20 -22.20
CA ASN A 675 12.60 -8.72 -22.72
C ASN A 675 11.75 -8.05 -21.63
N LEU A 676 11.77 -8.57 -20.39
CA LEU A 676 11.08 -7.91 -19.28
C LEU A 676 11.72 -6.55 -18.95
N VAL A 677 13.06 -6.45 -18.95
CA VAL A 677 13.76 -5.17 -18.81
C VAL A 677 13.33 -4.19 -19.90
N SER A 678 13.25 -4.65 -21.15
CA SER A 678 12.83 -3.80 -22.29
C SER A 678 11.38 -3.32 -22.18
N ILE A 679 10.47 -4.16 -21.65
CA ILE A 679 9.07 -3.77 -21.38
C ILE A 679 9.03 -2.70 -20.29
N LEU A 680 9.78 -2.87 -19.20
CA LEU A 680 9.85 -1.89 -18.10
C LEU A 680 10.42 -0.54 -18.57
N ASP A 681 11.56 -0.58 -19.28
CA ASP A 681 12.16 0.64 -19.84
C ASP A 681 11.20 1.33 -20.80
N GLY A 682 10.59 0.59 -21.73
CA GLY A 682 9.66 1.14 -22.72
C GLY A 682 8.39 1.73 -22.09
N TYR A 683 7.82 1.10 -21.07
CA TYR A 683 6.65 1.58 -20.36
C TYR A 683 6.95 2.85 -19.55
N PHE A 684 8.03 2.84 -18.78
CA PHE A 684 8.37 3.97 -17.92
C PHE A 684 8.91 5.18 -18.70
N CYS A 685 9.59 4.98 -19.82
CA CYS A 685 10.00 6.08 -20.74
C CYS A 685 8.81 6.91 -21.26
N GLN A 686 7.60 6.33 -21.33
CA GLN A 686 6.39 7.04 -21.71
C GLN A 686 5.81 7.91 -20.58
N GLY A 687 6.43 7.93 -19.39
CA GLY A 687 5.96 8.66 -18.22
C GLY A 687 4.93 7.92 -17.39
N ALA A 688 4.72 6.63 -17.63
CA ALA A 688 3.92 5.76 -16.78
C ALA A 688 4.46 5.72 -15.35
N HIS A 689 3.60 5.43 -14.38
CA HIS A 689 3.96 5.55 -12.97
C HIS A 689 4.35 4.21 -12.33
N HIS A 690 3.47 3.21 -12.36
CA HIS A 690 3.60 1.97 -11.59
C HIS A 690 3.30 0.74 -12.45
N LEU A 691 4.02 -0.34 -12.20
CA LEU A 691 3.74 -1.64 -12.80
C LEU A 691 3.95 -2.77 -11.78
N ASN A 692 2.91 -3.51 -11.51
CA ASN A 692 3.00 -4.82 -10.85
C ASN A 692 3.10 -5.89 -11.93
N VAL A 693 4.18 -6.66 -11.94
CA VAL A 693 4.44 -7.67 -12.96
C VAL A 693 4.18 -9.06 -12.38
N ASN A 694 3.28 -9.82 -13.02
CA ASN A 694 3.02 -11.21 -12.70
C ASN A 694 3.42 -12.10 -13.89
N VAL A 695 4.30 -13.06 -13.67
CA VAL A 695 4.78 -14.00 -14.69
C VAL A 695 4.25 -15.40 -14.35
N LEU A 696 3.03 -15.68 -14.77
CA LEU A 696 2.27 -16.86 -14.33
C LEU A 696 1.75 -17.68 -15.51
N ARG A 697 1.75 -19.00 -15.35
CA ARG A 697 1.09 -19.91 -16.29
C ARG A 697 -0.39 -20.07 -15.96
N ARG A 698 -1.19 -20.30 -16.99
CA ARG A 698 -2.63 -20.53 -16.84
C ARG A 698 -2.91 -21.74 -15.95
N GLU A 699 -2.13 -22.82 -16.12
CA GLU A 699 -2.27 -24.06 -15.34
C GLU A 699 -2.06 -23.80 -13.86
N THR A 700 -1.07 -22.99 -13.48
CA THR A 700 -0.83 -22.59 -12.09
C THR A 700 -2.03 -21.84 -11.50
N LEU A 701 -2.68 -20.97 -12.28
CA LEU A 701 -3.86 -20.23 -11.83
C LEU A 701 -5.08 -21.14 -11.67
N ILE A 702 -5.27 -22.08 -12.59
CA ILE A 702 -6.37 -23.06 -12.54
C ILE A 702 -6.18 -23.97 -11.33
N ASP A 703 -4.98 -24.51 -11.15
CA ASP A 703 -4.64 -25.37 -10.01
C ASP A 703 -4.86 -24.65 -8.68
N ALA A 704 -4.44 -23.37 -8.58
CA ALA A 704 -4.69 -22.54 -7.42
C ALA A 704 -6.18 -22.31 -7.11
N MET A 705 -7.03 -22.30 -8.14
CA MET A 705 -8.48 -22.15 -7.98
C MET A 705 -9.15 -23.48 -7.56
N GLU A 706 -8.69 -24.59 -8.13
CA GLU A 706 -9.27 -25.91 -7.90
C GLU A 706 -8.78 -26.52 -6.58
N HIS A 707 -7.56 -26.19 -6.18
CA HIS A 707 -6.88 -26.76 -5.02
C HIS A 707 -6.22 -25.69 -4.14
N PRO A 708 -6.96 -24.74 -3.58
CA PRO A 708 -6.38 -23.67 -2.77
C PRO A 708 -5.62 -24.20 -1.54
N GLU A 709 -5.94 -25.41 -1.07
CA GLU A 709 -5.25 -26.10 0.03
C GLU A 709 -3.91 -26.74 -0.37
N GLN A 710 -3.72 -27.10 -1.63
CA GLN A 710 -2.51 -27.78 -2.12
C GLN A 710 -1.36 -26.81 -2.39
N MET A 711 -1.64 -25.56 -2.66
CA MET A 711 -0.61 -24.52 -2.84
C MET A 711 0.35 -24.40 -1.65
N PHE A 712 0.03 -25.04 -0.54
CA PHE A 712 0.80 -25.02 0.69
C PHE A 712 1.59 -26.30 0.97
N ASN A 713 1.42 -27.38 0.19
CA ASN A 713 1.96 -28.71 0.50
C ASN A 713 3.05 -29.21 -0.46
N ASP A 714 3.33 -28.55 -1.56
CA ASP A 714 4.28 -29.07 -2.55
C ASP A 714 5.71 -28.58 -2.29
N THR A 715 6.45 -29.36 -1.49
CA THR A 715 7.85 -29.09 -1.11
C THR A 715 8.87 -29.61 -2.12
N GLU A 716 8.47 -30.27 -3.22
CA GLU A 716 9.40 -30.88 -4.15
C GLU A 716 9.52 -30.25 -5.55
N GLN A 717 8.64 -29.35 -5.94
CA GLN A 717 8.81 -28.66 -7.23
C GLN A 717 8.59 -27.14 -7.10
N LYS A 718 9.69 -26.41 -7.11
CA LYS A 718 9.79 -24.94 -7.21
C LYS A 718 8.88 -24.19 -6.23
N SER A 719 9.42 -24.00 -5.06
CA SER A 719 8.92 -23.18 -3.96
C SER A 719 8.02 -22.00 -4.38
N ILE A 720 6.73 -22.26 -4.55
CA ILE A 720 5.73 -21.25 -4.24
C ILE A 720 5.65 -21.26 -2.73
N SER A 721 6.57 -20.54 -2.08
CA SER A 721 6.59 -20.54 -0.63
C SER A 721 5.45 -19.70 -0.09
N ILE A 722 4.69 -20.37 0.66
CA ILE A 722 3.76 -20.00 1.69
C ILE A 722 4.19 -18.70 2.40
N PRO A 723 3.35 -18.05 3.02
CA PRO A 723 1.94 -17.75 3.01
C PRO A 723 1.65 -16.38 3.57
N PHE A 724 0.71 -15.78 3.09
CA PHE A 724 -0.03 -14.81 3.90
C PHE A 724 -1.49 -15.06 3.62
N THR A 725 -2.25 -15.40 4.65
CA THR A 725 -3.65 -15.78 4.59
C THR A 725 -4.15 -16.15 3.19
N ALA A 726 -4.65 -17.33 2.99
CA ALA A 726 -5.11 -17.84 1.67
C ALA A 726 -5.87 -16.80 0.85
N SER A 727 -6.55 -15.85 1.52
CA SER A 727 -7.28 -14.76 0.91
C SER A 727 -6.39 -13.69 0.24
N VAL A 728 -5.20 -13.35 0.77
CA VAL A 728 -4.32 -12.34 0.13
C VAL A 728 -3.63 -12.94 -1.08
N PHE A 729 -3.23 -14.20 -0.99
CA PHE A 729 -2.61 -14.92 -2.09
C PHE A 729 -3.63 -15.19 -3.19
N VAL A 730 -4.79 -15.74 -2.85
CA VAL A 730 -5.92 -15.94 -3.77
C VAL A 730 -6.41 -14.60 -4.33
N SER A 731 -6.40 -13.53 -3.56
CA SER A 731 -6.80 -12.21 -4.04
C SER A 731 -5.77 -11.61 -5.02
N ARG A 732 -4.46 -11.75 -4.79
CA ARG A 732 -3.43 -11.38 -5.78
C ARG A 732 -3.51 -12.27 -7.02
N TYR A 733 -3.69 -13.57 -6.85
CA TYR A 733 -3.88 -14.50 -7.98
C TYR A 733 -5.21 -14.25 -8.70
N LEU A 734 -6.30 -13.96 -8.00
CA LEU A 734 -7.57 -13.57 -8.64
C LEU A 734 -7.47 -12.23 -9.37
N GLN A 735 -6.73 -11.25 -8.84
CA GLN A 735 -6.43 -10.03 -9.59
C GLN A 735 -5.63 -10.34 -10.86
N SER A 736 -4.61 -11.19 -10.78
CA SER A 736 -3.85 -11.68 -11.93
C SER A 736 -4.74 -12.49 -12.86
N PHE A 737 -5.60 -13.35 -12.34
CA PHE A 737 -6.51 -14.18 -13.13
C PHE A 737 -7.45 -13.32 -13.98
N PHE A 738 -8.07 -12.30 -13.41
CA PHE A 738 -8.93 -11.39 -14.18
C PHE A 738 -8.17 -10.58 -15.23
N THR A 739 -6.89 -10.29 -15.02
CA THR A 739 -6.04 -9.61 -16.00
C THR A 739 -5.41 -10.59 -17.00
N THR A 740 -5.02 -11.80 -16.58
CA THR A 740 -4.29 -12.80 -17.39
C THR A 740 -5.21 -13.59 -18.32
N TYR A 741 -6.49 -13.78 -17.96
CA TYR A 741 -7.42 -14.53 -18.80
C TYR A 741 -7.62 -13.89 -20.19
N CYS A 742 -7.45 -12.59 -20.30
CA CYS A 742 -7.52 -11.87 -21.56
C CYS A 742 -6.35 -12.14 -22.50
N VAL A 743 -5.15 -12.24 -21.98
CA VAL A 743 -3.93 -12.42 -22.79
C VAL A 743 -3.82 -13.87 -23.28
N ILE A 744 -4.30 -14.83 -22.49
CA ILE A 744 -4.15 -16.27 -22.79
C ILE A 744 -5.21 -16.81 -23.74
N SER A 745 -6.45 -16.30 -23.71
CA SER A 745 -7.52 -16.79 -24.60
C SER A 745 -7.22 -16.53 -26.08
N GLU A 746 -6.43 -15.52 -26.40
CA GLU A 746 -6.05 -15.20 -27.78
C GLU A 746 -4.84 -15.96 -28.31
N ILE A 747 -3.93 -16.39 -27.42
CA ILE A 747 -2.69 -17.07 -27.83
C ILE A 747 -2.90 -18.58 -28.07
N VAL A 748 -3.86 -19.21 -27.39
CA VAL A 748 -4.04 -20.68 -27.41
C VAL A 748 -5.21 -21.15 -28.28
N GLU A 749 -6.21 -20.33 -28.53
CA GLU A 749 -7.38 -20.76 -29.34
C GLU A 749 -7.84 -19.71 -30.35
N GLY A 750 -7.48 -19.90 -31.57
CA GLY A 750 -8.16 -19.23 -32.71
C GLY A 750 -9.64 -19.61 -32.87
N LYS A 751 -10.40 -19.78 -31.79
CA LYS A 751 -11.87 -19.95 -31.80
C LYS A 751 -12.48 -19.60 -30.44
N SER A 752 -13.30 -18.58 -30.45
CA SER A 752 -14.17 -18.12 -29.37
C SER A 752 -15.19 -19.19 -28.97
N THR A 753 -15.18 -19.60 -27.69
CA THR A 753 -16.37 -20.12 -27.01
C THR A 753 -16.34 -19.70 -25.55
N VAL A 754 -17.27 -18.85 -25.19
CA VAL A 754 -17.53 -18.37 -23.83
C VAL A 754 -18.18 -19.50 -23.04
N LEU A 755 -17.55 -19.97 -21.98
CA LEU A 755 -18.22 -20.78 -20.96
C LEU A 755 -18.61 -19.89 -19.77
N PRO A 756 -19.85 -19.98 -19.28
CA PRO A 756 -20.29 -19.20 -18.13
C PRO A 756 -19.64 -19.73 -16.84
N ILE A 757 -18.99 -18.86 -16.09
CA ILE A 757 -18.48 -19.17 -14.77
C ILE A 757 -19.64 -19.09 -13.78
N ILE A 758 -20.02 -20.23 -13.25
CA ILE A 758 -20.98 -20.35 -12.15
C ILE A 758 -20.23 -20.08 -10.85
N PHE A 759 -20.60 -19.00 -10.18
CA PHE A 759 -20.11 -18.69 -8.84
C PHE A 759 -20.77 -19.65 -7.82
N PHE A 760 -19.98 -20.49 -7.18
CA PHE A 760 -20.38 -21.08 -5.91
C PHE A 760 -19.94 -20.13 -4.79
N SER A 761 -20.92 -19.58 -4.11
CA SER A 761 -20.74 -18.97 -2.80
C SER A 761 -20.55 -20.10 -1.78
N PRO A 762 -19.50 -20.16 -1.00
CA PRO A 762 -19.52 -20.93 0.22
C PRO A 762 -20.22 -20.09 1.29
N SER A 763 -21.45 -20.43 1.57
CA SER A 763 -22.07 -20.12 2.85
C SER A 763 -21.43 -21.05 3.89
N LEU A 764 -20.53 -20.50 4.71
CA LEU A 764 -20.32 -20.79 6.14
C LEU A 764 -19.29 -19.81 6.67
#